data_1d62d172f95142e00d769c0896a9324f
#
_entry.id   1d62d172f95142e00d769c0896a9324f
#
_cell.length_a   1.000
_cell.length_b   1.000
_cell.length_c   1.000
_cell.angle_alpha   90.00
_cell.angle_beta   90.00
_cell.angle_gamma   90.00
#
_symmetry.space_group_name_H-M   'P 1'
#
loop_
_entity.id
_entity.type
_entity.pdbx_description
1 polymer ?
#
loop_
_entity_poly.entity_id
_entity_poly.type
_entity_poly.pdbx_seq_one_letter_code
_entity_poly.pdbx_strand_id
1 'polypeptide(L)'
;MTTDLAALTTAADGWDGMAKELNKQEKAYKRDVHGISMGQTWLGLSADAANRRFDTTLTEYQNAQTEAKAIASLLLDAHTQFADLRGKLRAARQDAISDDMKVSEQGIVSYDTQRLSESTRTAYRHDPDFQESVRKSVRSWQDRIDQLVKDVTDADKGVEIAFNAVVVDTDLQDGTFNGFNGQAQGDIEKYEAENAEEIATRLADGKKVSAAELAELDRAFRDNSDNKVFSQTLLKGLGPEGTIRLTNELNQLAYDDDKKHKAQYLELQGGLADTVAKATQVPGSVTDAPLGSQKFKDWLAGDDGRFYRQWMDNLDKHGAKNYGSNSHPLYGYQSFVSLMQHSSVKYDDQFLYELGDDLIAAEKKQSNIFAQWGARHNGIYADALDGLLGIMSKNPDAATAFFDPSGNGSGSDHVGNSHLKYLLNEREWPQISTPTPTMVITVDDPFSRAGLGAALEAAATGQFPLQKGQDPWPEMPHSDAQARVMHGIIEELKPSEGTDAPVHENLRQPLANALAQYTNDTHEILGGMDANYVRAATGDGYFRDGDTTHLAVSQKDLVQVMRGLSEDPDAYATLHKAESRYIDAEMRSIPEGSTDFERSAPLSKAGATLGAYSAIREGVINDERMAGYSEADWKSKIAYHIIGGAVTPLAIPTAGGSIAIGDALQRGVDTWAWQWGNSMKAEADAPANAAIADEYLNANNQMATMVDAWASDRADLDTTTDKGKAQVAALTNDILNGHDRGSNTAQKYLTDTTN
;
A
#
# COMPACT_ATOMS: atom_id res chain seq x y z
N MET A 1 18.99 -25.35 22.93
CA MET A 1 20.19 -24.50 22.94
C MET A 1 21.50 -25.26 23.12
N THR A 2 21.46 -26.50 23.54
CA THR A 2 22.64 -27.36 23.87
C THR A 2 22.98 -28.36 22.78
N THR A 3 22.17 -28.49 21.72
CA THR A 3 22.39 -29.41 20.61
C THR A 3 23.71 -29.11 19.90
N ASP A 4 24.54 -30.12 19.69
CA ASP A 4 25.78 -30.00 18.94
C ASP A 4 25.49 -30.05 17.45
N LEU A 5 25.49 -28.86 16.81
CA LEU A 5 25.25 -28.73 15.37
C LEU A 5 26.48 -29.15 14.53
N ALA A 6 27.66 -29.33 15.12
CA ALA A 6 28.86 -29.79 14.40
C ALA A 6 28.67 -31.20 13.81
N ALA A 7 27.74 -31.97 14.36
CA ALA A 7 27.37 -33.29 13.78
C ALA A 7 26.85 -33.17 12.35
N LEU A 8 26.11 -32.09 12.02
CA LEU A 8 25.57 -31.85 10.67
C LEU A 8 26.69 -31.58 9.65
N THR A 9 27.67 -30.74 10.01
CA THR A 9 28.79 -30.45 9.12
C THR A 9 29.71 -31.67 8.95
N THR A 10 29.91 -32.47 10.01
CA THR A 10 30.66 -33.73 9.92
C THR A 10 29.97 -34.72 9.02
N ALA A 11 28.63 -34.84 9.09
CA ALA A 11 27.86 -35.71 8.20
C ALA A 11 27.91 -35.18 6.75
N ALA A 12 27.84 -33.88 6.53
CA ALA A 12 27.97 -33.25 5.22
C ALA A 12 29.31 -33.57 4.55
N ASP A 13 30.42 -33.46 5.32
CA ASP A 13 31.77 -33.84 4.85
C ASP A 13 31.84 -35.33 4.48
N GLY A 14 31.15 -36.18 5.22
CA GLY A 14 31.06 -37.62 4.93
C GLY A 14 30.35 -37.90 3.60
N TRP A 15 29.20 -37.22 3.36
CA TRP A 15 28.46 -37.38 2.11
C TRP A 15 29.20 -36.79 0.89
N ASP A 16 29.86 -35.62 1.03
CA ASP A 16 30.73 -35.07 -0.01
C ASP A 16 31.93 -35.99 -0.32
N GLY A 17 32.49 -36.58 0.72
CA GLY A 17 33.51 -37.63 0.57
C GLY A 17 33.00 -38.85 -0.21
N MET A 18 31.78 -39.33 0.08
CA MET A 18 31.14 -40.43 -0.67
C MET A 18 30.90 -40.04 -2.13
N ALA A 19 30.42 -38.82 -2.43
CA ALA A 19 30.25 -38.34 -3.79
C ALA A 19 31.58 -38.38 -4.59
N LYS A 20 32.67 -37.97 -3.94
CA LYS A 20 34.03 -38.02 -4.54
C LYS A 20 34.49 -39.45 -4.84
N GLU A 21 34.20 -40.42 -3.93
CA GLU A 21 34.54 -41.82 -4.17
C GLU A 21 33.67 -42.42 -5.29
N LEU A 22 32.36 -42.11 -5.33
CA LEU A 22 31.48 -42.53 -6.43
C LEU A 22 31.98 -41.97 -7.79
N ASN A 23 32.49 -40.74 -7.84
CA ASN A 23 33.10 -40.16 -9.04
C ASN A 23 34.36 -40.94 -9.47
N LYS A 24 35.17 -41.45 -8.54
CA LYS A 24 36.32 -42.28 -8.86
C LYS A 24 35.86 -43.64 -9.41
N GLN A 25 34.82 -44.25 -8.83
CA GLN A 25 34.25 -45.48 -9.32
C GLN A 25 33.60 -45.34 -10.69
N GLU A 26 32.88 -44.27 -10.94
CA GLU A 26 32.33 -43.91 -12.25
C GLU A 26 33.46 -43.87 -13.34
N LYS A 27 34.54 -43.12 -13.04
CA LYS A 27 35.66 -43.03 -13.95
C LYS A 27 36.33 -44.37 -14.21
N ALA A 28 36.51 -45.19 -13.20
CA ALA A 28 37.04 -46.54 -13.36
C ALA A 28 36.10 -47.41 -14.19
N TYR A 29 34.79 -47.38 -13.89
CA TYR A 29 33.77 -48.13 -14.63
C TYR A 29 33.72 -47.71 -16.10
N LYS A 30 33.75 -46.40 -16.37
CA LYS A 30 33.77 -45.83 -17.72
C LYS A 30 34.99 -46.30 -18.51
N ARG A 31 36.18 -46.37 -17.90
CA ARG A 31 37.42 -46.80 -18.51
C ARG A 31 37.47 -48.32 -18.68
N ASP A 32 37.14 -49.08 -17.64
CA ASP A 32 37.50 -50.49 -17.53
C ASP A 32 36.35 -51.44 -17.97
N VAL A 33 35.10 -50.93 -18.02
CA VAL A 33 33.92 -51.74 -18.37
C VAL A 33 33.23 -51.15 -19.61
N HIS A 34 32.71 -49.91 -19.50
CA HIS A 34 31.96 -49.26 -20.56
C HIS A 34 32.85 -49.00 -21.81
N GLY A 35 34.10 -48.59 -21.63
CA GLY A 35 35.04 -48.32 -22.73
C GLY A 35 35.42 -49.57 -23.50
N ILE A 36 35.44 -50.75 -22.86
CA ILE A 36 35.72 -52.02 -23.52
C ILE A 36 34.55 -52.46 -24.40
N SER A 37 33.32 -52.26 -23.98
CA SER A 37 32.12 -52.64 -24.74
C SER A 37 31.91 -51.76 -25.99
N MET A 38 32.38 -50.48 -25.96
CA MET A 38 32.30 -49.54 -27.07
C MET A 38 33.40 -49.76 -28.12
N GLY A 39 34.34 -50.70 -27.86
CA GLY A 39 35.31 -51.12 -28.85
C GLY A 39 34.67 -52.01 -29.93
N GLN A 40 35.18 -51.92 -31.19
CA GLN A 40 34.62 -52.65 -32.35
C GLN A 40 34.80 -54.17 -32.31
N THR A 41 35.23 -54.72 -31.18
CA THR A 41 35.56 -56.17 -31.06
C THR A 41 34.37 -57.03 -30.64
N TRP A 42 33.25 -56.44 -30.11
CA TRP A 42 32.06 -57.16 -29.72
C TRP A 42 30.83 -56.52 -30.38
N LEU A 43 30.19 -57.24 -31.29
CA LEU A 43 29.08 -56.77 -32.12
C LEU A 43 27.89 -57.72 -32.04
N GLY A 44 26.67 -57.18 -32.27
CA GLY A 44 25.41 -57.93 -32.33
C GLY A 44 24.47 -57.69 -31.14
N LEU A 45 23.30 -58.36 -31.16
CA LEU A 45 22.21 -58.12 -30.19
C LEU A 45 22.64 -58.24 -28.72
N SER A 46 23.59 -59.13 -28.42
CA SER A 46 24.12 -59.31 -27.07
C SER A 46 25.02 -58.16 -26.64
N ALA A 47 25.79 -57.57 -27.59
CA ALA A 47 26.59 -56.40 -27.35
C ALA A 47 25.68 -55.18 -27.09
N ASP A 48 24.64 -55.00 -27.92
CA ASP A 48 23.67 -53.93 -27.76
C ASP A 48 22.91 -54.01 -26.44
N ALA A 49 22.53 -55.21 -26.00
CA ALA A 49 21.88 -55.40 -24.70
C ALA A 49 22.84 -55.13 -23.53
N ALA A 50 24.10 -55.51 -23.63
CA ALA A 50 25.11 -55.22 -22.62
C ALA A 50 25.41 -53.70 -22.54
N ASN A 51 25.56 -53.03 -23.70
CA ASN A 51 25.82 -51.62 -23.76
C ASN A 51 24.69 -50.82 -23.06
N ARG A 52 23.41 -51.12 -23.35
CA ARG A 52 22.31 -50.49 -22.67
C ARG A 52 22.38 -50.66 -21.14
N ARG A 53 22.77 -51.85 -20.65
CA ARG A 53 22.95 -52.13 -19.23
C ARG A 53 24.13 -51.36 -18.64
N PHE A 54 25.21 -51.19 -19.40
CA PHE A 54 26.39 -50.45 -19.00
C PHE A 54 26.11 -48.96 -18.95
N ASP A 55 25.34 -48.41 -19.93
CA ASP A 55 24.86 -47.04 -19.93
C ASP A 55 24.01 -46.73 -18.72
N THR A 56 23.00 -47.57 -18.41
CA THR A 56 22.18 -47.46 -17.20
C THR A 56 23.03 -47.43 -15.93
N THR A 57 24.01 -48.36 -15.81
CA THR A 57 24.89 -48.41 -14.63
C THR A 57 25.77 -47.15 -14.52
N LEU A 58 26.20 -46.59 -15.64
CA LEU A 58 26.96 -45.32 -15.66
C LEU A 58 26.10 -44.18 -15.20
N THR A 59 24.86 -44.09 -15.68
CA THR A 59 23.86 -43.08 -15.23
C THR A 59 23.61 -43.20 -13.72
N GLU A 60 23.47 -44.44 -13.18
CA GLU A 60 23.30 -44.66 -11.75
C GLU A 60 24.49 -44.16 -10.91
N TYR A 61 25.73 -44.31 -11.39
CA TYR A 61 26.87 -43.69 -10.71
C TYR A 61 26.81 -42.17 -10.68
N GLN A 62 26.30 -41.54 -11.75
CA GLN A 62 26.14 -40.11 -11.84
C GLN A 62 25.00 -39.63 -10.94
N ASN A 63 23.87 -40.32 -10.96
CA ASN A 63 22.73 -40.05 -10.10
C ASN A 63 23.10 -40.15 -8.62
N ALA A 64 23.82 -41.22 -8.22
CA ALA A 64 24.31 -41.42 -6.86
C ALA A 64 25.25 -40.27 -6.40
N GLN A 65 26.10 -39.76 -7.31
CA GLN A 65 26.94 -38.58 -7.00
C GLN A 65 26.12 -37.34 -6.79
N THR A 66 25.09 -37.13 -7.62
CA THR A 66 24.19 -35.96 -7.55
C THR A 66 23.43 -36.01 -6.24
N GLU A 67 22.81 -37.13 -5.90
CA GLU A 67 22.08 -37.32 -4.66
C GLU A 67 22.97 -37.14 -3.42
N ALA A 68 24.17 -37.76 -3.41
CA ALA A 68 25.09 -37.60 -2.28
C ALA A 68 25.54 -36.16 -2.07
N LYS A 69 25.77 -35.39 -3.14
CA LYS A 69 26.10 -33.96 -3.06
C LYS A 69 24.90 -33.14 -2.58
N ALA A 70 23.70 -33.46 -3.05
CA ALA A 70 22.49 -32.83 -2.59
C ALA A 70 22.27 -33.02 -1.09
N ILE A 71 22.44 -34.27 -0.59
CA ILE A 71 22.36 -34.58 0.85
C ILE A 71 23.41 -33.79 1.65
N ALA A 72 24.65 -33.71 1.15
CA ALA A 72 25.70 -32.92 1.80
C ALA A 72 25.31 -31.44 1.89
N SER A 73 24.75 -30.92 0.82
CA SER A 73 24.29 -29.51 0.77
C SER A 73 23.10 -29.26 1.71
N LEU A 74 22.10 -30.15 1.75
CA LEU A 74 20.97 -30.05 2.68
C LEU A 74 21.43 -30.08 4.16
N LEU A 75 22.45 -30.85 4.50
CA LEU A 75 23.02 -30.88 5.86
C LEU A 75 23.70 -29.54 6.22
N LEU A 76 24.39 -28.90 5.27
CA LEU A 76 25.01 -27.59 5.47
C LEU A 76 23.95 -26.49 5.58
N ASP A 77 22.91 -26.59 4.78
CA ASP A 77 21.79 -25.67 4.81
C ASP A 77 21.04 -25.77 6.16
N ALA A 78 20.67 -26.96 6.59
CA ALA A 78 20.10 -27.22 7.91
C ALA A 78 20.99 -26.69 9.04
N HIS A 79 22.34 -26.89 8.94
CA HIS A 79 23.28 -26.34 9.92
C HIS A 79 23.19 -24.82 9.98
N THR A 80 23.11 -24.16 8.83
CA THR A 80 23.05 -22.69 8.73
C THR A 80 21.77 -22.16 9.37
N GLN A 81 20.60 -22.74 9.02
CA GLN A 81 19.30 -22.38 9.58
C GLN A 81 19.25 -22.59 11.10
N PHE A 82 19.63 -23.76 11.60
CA PHE A 82 19.64 -24.03 13.04
C PHE A 82 20.66 -23.16 13.81
N ALA A 83 21.81 -22.83 13.21
CA ALA A 83 22.79 -21.94 13.83
C ALA A 83 22.25 -20.52 13.98
N ASP A 84 21.57 -19.99 12.97
CA ASP A 84 20.90 -18.68 12.98
C ASP A 84 19.77 -18.65 14.03
N LEU A 85 18.85 -19.60 13.99
CA LEU A 85 17.73 -19.71 14.94
C LEU A 85 18.22 -19.85 16.38
N ARG A 86 19.27 -20.64 16.61
CA ARG A 86 19.93 -20.75 17.93
C ARG A 86 20.52 -19.42 18.35
N GLY A 87 21.12 -18.64 17.42
CA GLY A 87 21.62 -17.30 17.65
C GLY A 87 20.50 -16.34 18.08
N LYS A 88 19.41 -16.30 17.33
CA LYS A 88 18.21 -15.48 17.61
C LYS A 88 17.60 -15.82 18.97
N LEU A 89 17.46 -17.12 19.28
CA LEU A 89 16.91 -17.58 20.57
C LEU A 89 17.82 -17.18 21.76
N ARG A 90 19.16 -17.27 21.59
CA ARG A 90 20.11 -16.79 22.61
C ARG A 90 20.06 -15.29 22.80
N ALA A 91 19.95 -14.53 21.71
CA ALA A 91 19.80 -13.08 21.75
C ALA A 91 18.50 -12.69 22.48
N ALA A 92 17.36 -13.26 22.07
CA ALA A 92 16.07 -12.99 22.71
C ALA A 92 16.08 -13.32 24.22
N ARG A 93 16.72 -14.43 24.60
CA ARG A 93 16.90 -14.77 26.02
C ARG A 93 17.74 -13.73 26.76
N GLN A 94 18.83 -13.24 26.16
CA GLN A 94 19.71 -12.25 26.76
C GLN A 94 19.00 -10.90 26.87
N ASP A 95 18.27 -10.49 25.85
CA ASP A 95 17.47 -9.26 25.83
C ASP A 95 16.40 -9.29 26.94
N ALA A 96 15.66 -10.41 27.06
CA ALA A 96 14.70 -10.59 28.13
C ALA A 96 15.34 -10.48 29.53
N ILE A 97 16.53 -11.08 29.72
CA ILE A 97 17.29 -10.98 30.98
C ILE A 97 17.74 -9.54 31.25
N SER A 98 18.07 -8.78 30.19
CA SER A 98 18.43 -7.36 30.31
C SER A 98 17.23 -6.48 30.67
N ASP A 99 16.02 -6.92 30.31
CA ASP A 99 14.74 -6.28 30.64
C ASP A 99 14.12 -6.85 31.94
N ASP A 100 14.96 -7.21 32.90
CA ASP A 100 14.59 -7.74 34.21
C ASP A 100 13.74 -9.03 34.21
N MET A 101 13.79 -9.82 33.12
CA MET A 101 13.14 -11.11 33.06
C MET A 101 14.09 -12.25 33.45
N LYS A 102 13.51 -13.34 33.92
CA LYS A 102 14.15 -14.64 34.12
C LYS A 102 13.56 -15.62 33.12
N VAL A 103 14.43 -16.28 32.36
CA VAL A 103 14.05 -17.30 31.37
C VAL A 103 14.57 -18.65 31.82
N SER A 104 13.65 -19.60 32.05
CA SER A 104 14.01 -20.96 32.43
C SER A 104 14.67 -21.75 31.28
N GLU A 105 15.20 -22.93 31.58
CA GLU A 105 15.72 -23.85 30.55
C GLU A 105 14.63 -24.36 29.59
N GLN A 106 13.38 -24.35 30.04
CA GLN A 106 12.19 -24.73 29.27
C GLN A 106 11.60 -23.53 28.48
N GLY A 107 12.23 -22.36 28.52
CA GLY A 107 11.75 -21.17 27.83
C GLY A 107 10.66 -20.37 28.57
N ILE A 108 10.33 -20.73 29.83
CA ILE A 108 9.31 -20.02 30.59
C ILE A 108 9.88 -18.69 31.09
N VAL A 109 9.18 -17.58 30.77
CA VAL A 109 9.52 -16.23 31.14
C VAL A 109 8.81 -15.81 32.43
N SER A 110 9.53 -15.19 33.35
CA SER A 110 8.98 -14.60 34.56
C SER A 110 9.76 -13.35 34.96
N TYR A 111 9.11 -12.44 35.69
CA TYR A 111 9.78 -11.24 36.19
C TYR A 111 10.82 -11.60 37.28
N ASP A 112 12.08 -11.15 37.13
CA ASP A 112 13.15 -11.47 38.08
C ASP A 112 13.14 -10.52 39.26
N THR A 113 12.30 -10.80 40.24
CA THR A 113 12.18 -9.99 41.46
C THR A 113 13.43 -9.98 42.34
N GLN A 114 14.41 -10.86 42.09
CA GLN A 114 15.64 -10.93 42.89
C GLN A 114 16.63 -9.85 42.48
N ARG A 115 16.63 -9.41 41.24
CA ARG A 115 17.54 -8.39 40.70
C ARG A 115 17.06 -6.97 40.90
N LEU A 116 15.79 -6.79 41.33
CA LEU A 116 15.18 -5.47 41.48
C LEU A 116 15.75 -4.67 42.65
N SER A 117 15.78 -3.34 42.47
CA SER A 117 15.99 -2.40 43.58
C SER A 117 14.84 -2.52 44.59
N GLU A 118 15.09 -2.07 45.83
CA GLU A 118 14.06 -2.11 46.87
C GLU A 118 12.83 -1.23 46.52
N SER A 119 13.07 -0.09 45.88
CA SER A 119 12.01 0.79 45.37
C SER A 119 11.15 0.12 44.29
N THR A 120 11.78 -0.52 43.30
CA THR A 120 11.08 -1.23 42.23
C THR A 120 10.31 -2.43 42.77
N ARG A 121 10.89 -3.15 43.73
CA ARG A 121 10.22 -4.27 44.41
C ARG A 121 8.99 -3.83 45.20
N THR A 122 9.04 -2.64 45.82
CA THR A 122 7.92 -2.05 46.55
C THR A 122 6.83 -1.60 45.58
N ALA A 123 7.20 -0.95 44.47
CA ALA A 123 6.26 -0.60 43.40
C ALA A 123 5.57 -1.86 42.85
N TYR A 124 6.31 -2.91 42.53
CA TYR A 124 5.74 -4.19 42.05
C TYR A 124 4.74 -4.81 43.02
N ARG A 125 4.92 -4.59 44.34
CA ARG A 125 3.97 -5.12 45.36
C ARG A 125 2.71 -4.29 45.52
N HIS A 126 2.77 -2.97 45.31
CA HIS A 126 1.73 -2.03 45.77
C HIS A 126 1.15 -1.16 44.65
N ASP A 127 1.73 -1.15 43.45
CA ASP A 127 1.23 -0.37 42.32
C ASP A 127 0.60 -1.31 41.25
N PRO A 128 -0.75 -1.26 41.14
CA PRO A 128 -1.49 -2.09 40.19
C PRO A 128 -1.12 -1.81 38.73
N ASP A 129 -0.82 -0.54 38.37
CA ASP A 129 -0.47 -0.15 37.00
C ASP A 129 0.91 -0.69 36.63
N PHE A 130 1.86 -0.63 37.56
CA PHE A 130 3.16 -1.23 37.38
C PHE A 130 3.08 -2.76 37.26
N GLN A 131 2.23 -3.43 38.06
CA GLN A 131 2.00 -4.87 37.93
C GLN A 131 1.44 -5.25 36.56
N GLU A 132 0.51 -4.44 36.02
CA GLU A 132 -0.07 -4.68 34.69
C GLU A 132 0.97 -4.48 33.60
N SER A 133 1.81 -3.45 33.68
CA SER A 133 2.94 -3.23 32.78
C SER A 133 3.90 -4.43 32.79
N VAL A 134 4.29 -4.93 33.96
CA VAL A 134 5.13 -6.12 34.10
C VAL A 134 4.47 -7.36 33.48
N ARG A 135 3.18 -7.57 33.71
CA ARG A 135 2.44 -8.69 33.09
C ARG A 135 2.44 -8.62 31.57
N LYS A 136 2.31 -7.42 31.00
CA LYS A 136 2.38 -7.20 29.53
C LYS A 136 3.81 -7.51 29.01
N SER A 137 4.83 -7.05 29.71
CA SER A 137 6.22 -7.32 29.34
C SER A 137 6.55 -8.82 29.41
N VAL A 138 6.16 -9.51 30.48
CA VAL A 138 6.34 -10.97 30.62
C VAL A 138 5.66 -11.71 29.48
N ARG A 139 4.41 -11.35 29.12
CA ARG A 139 3.70 -11.96 27.98
C ARG A 139 4.44 -11.73 26.68
N SER A 140 4.81 -10.49 26.39
CA SER A 140 5.52 -10.14 25.16
C SER A 140 6.83 -10.93 25.00
N TRP A 141 7.59 -11.10 26.07
CA TRP A 141 8.80 -11.92 26.03
C TRP A 141 8.52 -13.43 25.91
N GLN A 142 7.47 -13.91 26.57
CA GLN A 142 7.03 -15.30 26.42
C GLN A 142 6.63 -15.59 24.97
N ASP A 143 5.77 -14.75 24.38
CA ASP A 143 5.31 -14.90 23.01
C ASP A 143 6.48 -14.89 22.01
N ARG A 144 7.46 -14.00 22.22
CA ARG A 144 8.68 -13.93 21.38
C ARG A 144 9.53 -15.20 21.49
N ILE A 145 9.70 -15.74 22.70
CA ILE A 145 10.48 -16.97 22.92
C ILE A 145 9.74 -18.18 22.35
N ASP A 146 8.43 -18.27 22.58
CA ASP A 146 7.60 -19.35 22.06
C ASP A 146 7.60 -19.37 20.53
N GLN A 147 7.55 -18.19 19.90
CA GLN A 147 7.66 -18.09 18.45
C GLN A 147 9.02 -18.60 17.95
N LEU A 148 10.13 -18.20 18.55
CA LEU A 148 11.45 -18.69 18.16
C LEU A 148 11.65 -20.19 18.39
N VAL A 149 11.00 -20.77 19.40
CA VAL A 149 11.00 -22.23 19.61
C VAL A 149 10.17 -22.92 18.51
N LYS A 150 9.05 -22.32 18.14
CA LYS A 150 8.23 -22.80 17.02
C LYS A 150 9.03 -22.75 15.71
N ASP A 151 9.73 -21.64 15.43
CA ASP A 151 10.56 -21.48 14.22
C ASP A 151 11.62 -22.60 14.13
N VAL A 152 12.21 -23.04 15.27
CA VAL A 152 13.14 -24.19 15.29
C VAL A 152 12.43 -25.49 14.93
N THR A 153 11.23 -25.71 15.44
CA THR A 153 10.43 -26.91 15.14
C THR A 153 10.00 -26.93 13.67
N ASP A 154 9.63 -25.77 13.16
CA ASP A 154 9.20 -25.62 11.78
C ASP A 154 10.38 -25.83 10.80
N ALA A 155 11.57 -25.30 11.11
CA ALA A 155 12.79 -25.59 10.36
C ALA A 155 13.18 -27.08 10.38
N ASP A 156 13.02 -27.77 11.52
CA ASP A 156 13.25 -29.20 11.62
C ASP A 156 12.29 -30.01 10.71
N LYS A 157 11.04 -29.54 10.61
CA LYS A 157 10.05 -30.12 9.70
C LYS A 157 10.41 -29.90 8.22
N GLY A 158 10.91 -28.73 7.84
CA GLY A 158 11.42 -28.44 6.49
C GLY A 158 12.59 -29.35 6.12
N VAL A 159 13.51 -29.54 7.05
CA VAL A 159 14.63 -30.49 6.90
C VAL A 159 14.12 -31.93 6.71
N GLU A 160 13.15 -32.36 7.49
CA GLU A 160 12.51 -33.69 7.34
C GLU A 160 11.91 -33.86 5.94
N ILE A 161 11.18 -32.89 5.45
CA ILE A 161 10.58 -32.89 4.10
C ILE A 161 11.66 -33.02 3.03
N ALA A 162 12.70 -32.20 3.11
CA ALA A 162 13.81 -32.24 2.14
C ALA A 162 14.54 -33.56 2.12
N PHE A 163 14.84 -34.16 3.30
CA PHE A 163 15.50 -35.46 3.38
C PHE A 163 14.63 -36.62 2.87
N ASN A 164 13.31 -36.55 3.06
CA ASN A 164 12.41 -37.56 2.51
C ASN A 164 12.28 -37.42 0.99
N ALA A 165 12.35 -36.21 0.43
CA ALA A 165 12.18 -35.96 -0.99
C ALA A 165 13.48 -36.21 -1.81
N VAL A 166 14.65 -35.84 -1.25
CA VAL A 166 15.94 -35.90 -1.98
C VAL A 166 16.30 -37.28 -2.48
N VAL A 167 15.86 -38.36 -1.78
CA VAL A 167 16.12 -39.75 -2.13
C VAL A 167 15.07 -40.41 -3.04
N VAL A 168 14.05 -39.62 -3.45
CA VAL A 168 12.98 -40.13 -4.32
C VAL A 168 13.39 -39.98 -5.78
N ASP A 169 13.62 -41.09 -6.45
CA ASP A 169 13.85 -41.12 -7.89
C ASP A 169 12.53 -40.84 -8.64
N THR A 170 12.48 -39.73 -9.34
CA THR A 170 11.33 -39.28 -10.14
C THR A 170 11.55 -39.48 -11.64
N ASP A 171 12.75 -39.91 -12.07
CA ASP A 171 13.08 -40.13 -13.48
C ASP A 171 12.87 -41.62 -13.87
N LEU A 172 11.66 -41.93 -14.31
CA LEU A 172 11.29 -43.25 -14.78
C LEU A 172 11.90 -43.60 -16.18
N GLN A 173 12.64 -42.68 -16.81
CA GLN A 173 13.17 -42.84 -18.17
C GLN A 173 14.68 -43.13 -18.19
N ASP A 174 15.37 -43.07 -17.06
CA ASP A 174 16.82 -43.31 -16.96
C ASP A 174 17.20 -44.82 -17.05
N GLY A 175 16.19 -45.67 -17.11
CA GLY A 175 16.35 -47.13 -17.25
C GLY A 175 16.42 -47.90 -15.94
N THR A 176 16.16 -47.24 -14.81
CA THR A 176 16.08 -47.83 -13.47
C THR A 176 14.68 -47.72 -12.89
N PHE A 177 14.41 -48.51 -11.90
CA PHE A 177 13.19 -48.46 -11.09
C PHE A 177 13.61 -48.30 -9.63
N ASN A 178 13.33 -47.17 -8.99
CA ASN A 178 13.84 -46.83 -7.66
C ASN A 178 15.40 -46.74 -7.64
N GLY A 179 16.00 -46.09 -8.61
CA GLY A 179 17.42 -45.75 -8.65
C GLY A 179 17.78 -44.58 -7.73
N PHE A 180 18.99 -44.05 -7.90
CA PHE A 180 19.39 -42.84 -7.24
C PHE A 180 18.74 -41.60 -7.93
N ASN A 181 18.39 -40.61 -7.14
CA ASN A 181 17.78 -39.40 -7.68
C ASN A 181 18.80 -38.50 -8.43
N GLY A 182 18.81 -38.60 -9.75
CA GLY A 182 19.66 -37.79 -10.63
C GLY A 182 19.28 -36.31 -10.68
N GLN A 183 18.09 -35.92 -10.18
CA GLN A 183 17.60 -34.55 -10.10
C GLN A 183 17.65 -33.98 -8.69
N ALA A 184 18.27 -34.71 -7.73
CA ALA A 184 18.40 -34.25 -6.36
C ALA A 184 19.07 -32.86 -6.25
N GLN A 185 18.54 -32.01 -5.39
CA GLN A 185 19.02 -30.67 -5.14
C GLN A 185 19.28 -30.45 -3.65
N GLY A 186 20.27 -29.62 -3.35
CA GLY A 186 20.67 -29.34 -1.98
C GLY A 186 20.09 -28.03 -1.46
N ASP A 187 18.76 -27.86 -1.50
CA ASP A 187 18.04 -26.63 -1.13
C ASP A 187 16.75 -27.07 -0.42
N ILE A 188 16.63 -26.75 0.88
CA ILE A 188 15.50 -27.16 1.72
C ILE A 188 14.23 -26.45 1.26
N GLU A 189 14.30 -25.14 1.02
CA GLU A 189 13.16 -24.31 0.66
C GLU A 189 12.53 -24.74 -0.66
N LYS A 190 13.32 -25.32 -1.55
CA LYS A 190 12.79 -25.87 -2.80
C LYS A 190 11.92 -27.10 -2.56
N TYR A 191 12.34 -28.04 -1.73
CA TYR A 191 11.53 -29.21 -1.39
C TYR A 191 10.30 -28.85 -0.57
N GLU A 192 10.40 -27.86 0.31
CA GLU A 192 9.23 -27.30 1.02
C GLU A 192 8.24 -26.69 0.04
N ALA A 193 8.73 -25.96 -0.97
CA ALA A 193 7.88 -25.38 -2.00
C ALA A 193 7.19 -26.43 -2.87
N GLU A 194 7.89 -27.51 -3.24
CA GLU A 194 7.32 -28.62 -4.01
C GLU A 194 6.24 -29.37 -3.19
N ASN A 195 6.48 -29.60 -1.88
CA ASN A 195 5.48 -30.16 -0.99
C ASN A 195 4.26 -29.26 -0.80
N ALA A 196 4.47 -27.96 -0.62
CA ALA A 196 3.40 -26.98 -0.51
C ALA A 196 2.60 -26.85 -1.82
N GLU A 197 3.27 -26.91 -2.98
CA GLU A 197 2.64 -26.88 -4.30
C GLU A 197 1.73 -28.10 -4.52
N GLU A 198 2.16 -29.30 -4.13
CA GLU A 198 1.33 -30.50 -4.24
C GLU A 198 0.04 -30.38 -3.43
N ILE A 199 0.12 -29.89 -2.17
CA ILE A 199 -1.04 -29.67 -1.31
C ILE A 199 -1.94 -28.60 -1.92
N ALA A 200 -1.36 -27.46 -2.33
CA ALA A 200 -2.06 -26.33 -2.91
C ALA A 200 -2.77 -26.70 -4.22
N THR A 201 -2.13 -27.48 -5.09
CA THR A 201 -2.72 -27.96 -6.35
C THR A 201 -3.91 -28.90 -6.08
N ARG A 202 -3.81 -29.82 -5.12
CA ARG A 202 -4.95 -30.67 -4.76
C ARG A 202 -6.12 -29.84 -4.23
N LEU A 203 -5.84 -28.83 -3.41
CA LEU A 203 -6.88 -27.91 -2.90
C LEU A 203 -7.50 -27.10 -4.03
N ALA A 204 -6.67 -26.53 -4.93
CA ALA A 204 -7.15 -25.79 -6.11
C ALA A 204 -8.02 -26.64 -7.05
N ASP A 205 -7.81 -27.96 -7.06
CA ASP A 205 -8.63 -28.93 -7.80
C ASP A 205 -9.93 -29.32 -7.07
N GLY A 206 -10.25 -28.73 -5.92
CA GLY A 206 -11.40 -29.09 -5.09
C GLY A 206 -11.26 -30.48 -4.46
N LYS A 207 -10.07 -31.05 -4.38
CA LYS A 207 -9.81 -32.34 -3.73
C LYS A 207 -9.72 -32.16 -2.22
N LYS A 208 -10.14 -33.19 -1.49
CA LYS A 208 -10.02 -33.16 -0.02
C LYS A 208 -8.56 -33.09 0.42
N VAL A 209 -8.28 -32.12 1.25
CA VAL A 209 -7.02 -31.92 1.96
C VAL A 209 -7.29 -32.12 3.45
N SER A 210 -6.45 -32.83 4.16
CA SER A 210 -6.59 -33.07 5.61
C SER A 210 -6.25 -31.82 6.42
N ALA A 211 -6.72 -31.74 7.67
CA ALA A 211 -6.36 -30.65 8.57
C ALA A 211 -4.83 -30.56 8.82
N ALA A 212 -4.13 -31.72 8.79
CA ALA A 212 -2.68 -31.73 8.93
C ALA A 212 -1.97 -31.14 7.70
N GLU A 213 -2.45 -31.42 6.50
CA GLU A 213 -1.92 -30.84 5.26
C GLU A 213 -2.23 -29.35 5.15
N LEU A 214 -3.42 -28.89 5.59
CA LEU A 214 -3.72 -27.45 5.68
C LEU A 214 -2.79 -26.73 6.67
N ALA A 215 -2.51 -27.36 7.82
CA ALA A 215 -1.57 -26.81 8.80
C ALA A 215 -0.13 -26.80 8.27
N GLU A 216 0.24 -27.78 7.45
CA GLU A 216 1.55 -27.82 6.79
C GLU A 216 1.68 -26.73 5.71
N LEU A 217 0.63 -26.52 4.92
CA LEU A 217 0.61 -25.43 3.93
C LEU A 217 0.70 -24.05 4.61
N ASP A 218 -0.02 -23.86 5.73
CA ASP A 218 0.05 -22.66 6.54
C ASP A 218 1.46 -22.43 7.11
N ARG A 219 2.09 -23.51 7.64
CA ARG A 219 3.47 -23.45 8.11
C ARG A 219 4.43 -23.05 6.98
N ALA A 220 4.31 -23.69 5.83
CA ALA A 220 5.18 -23.44 4.68
C ALA A 220 5.11 -21.99 4.22
N PHE A 221 3.91 -21.42 4.13
CA PHE A 221 3.73 -19.99 3.80
C PHE A 221 4.31 -19.07 4.87
N ARG A 222 3.98 -19.30 6.14
CA ARG A 222 4.45 -18.44 7.24
C ARG A 222 5.98 -18.39 7.30
N ASP A 223 6.64 -19.52 7.08
CA ASP A 223 8.09 -19.63 7.27
C ASP A 223 8.89 -19.23 6.02
N ASN A 224 8.30 -19.34 4.82
CA ASN A 224 9.04 -19.23 3.57
C ASN A 224 8.48 -18.21 2.57
N SER A 225 7.35 -17.51 2.86
CA SER A 225 6.77 -16.56 1.89
C SER A 225 7.70 -15.38 1.53
N ASP A 226 8.69 -15.09 2.37
CA ASP A 226 9.74 -14.09 2.13
C ASP A 226 10.99 -14.68 1.44
N ASN A 227 11.04 -16.00 1.21
CA ASN A 227 12.13 -16.67 0.50
C ASN A 227 11.83 -16.71 -1.00
N LYS A 228 12.73 -16.15 -1.82
CA LYS A 228 12.53 -16.06 -3.27
C LYS A 228 12.54 -17.43 -3.97
N VAL A 229 13.40 -18.37 -3.51
CA VAL A 229 13.49 -19.70 -4.11
C VAL A 229 12.20 -20.48 -3.86
N PHE A 230 11.74 -20.49 -2.61
CA PHE A 230 10.44 -21.06 -2.25
C PHE A 230 9.31 -20.46 -3.09
N SER A 231 9.19 -19.13 -3.09
CA SER A 231 8.11 -18.43 -3.75
C SER A 231 8.06 -18.68 -5.26
N GLN A 232 9.21 -18.62 -5.93
CA GLN A 232 9.28 -18.88 -7.36
C GLN A 232 9.07 -20.36 -7.71
N THR A 233 9.53 -21.29 -6.88
CA THR A 233 9.32 -22.72 -7.10
C THR A 233 7.84 -23.09 -6.97
N LEU A 234 7.19 -22.67 -5.90
CA LEU A 234 5.76 -22.90 -5.66
C LEU A 234 4.91 -22.31 -6.80
N LEU A 235 5.14 -21.04 -7.13
CA LEU A 235 4.35 -20.37 -8.16
C LEU A 235 4.66 -20.85 -9.58
N LYS A 236 5.84 -21.39 -9.83
CA LYS A 236 6.16 -22.05 -11.10
C LYS A 236 5.34 -23.33 -11.29
N GLY A 237 5.13 -24.10 -10.21
CA GLY A 237 4.30 -25.30 -10.23
C GLY A 237 2.81 -24.96 -10.38
N LEU A 238 2.27 -24.10 -9.51
CA LEU A 238 0.86 -23.68 -9.58
C LEU A 238 0.51 -22.92 -10.87
N GLY A 239 1.40 -22.04 -11.30
CA GLY A 239 1.10 -21.03 -12.33
C GLY A 239 0.00 -20.04 -11.92
N PRO A 240 -0.26 -18.99 -12.72
CA PRO A 240 -1.37 -18.06 -12.47
C PRO A 240 -2.74 -18.74 -12.44
N GLU A 241 -2.99 -19.74 -13.28
CA GLU A 241 -4.24 -20.48 -13.29
C GLU A 241 -4.48 -21.22 -11.97
N GLY A 242 -3.48 -21.96 -11.47
CA GLY A 242 -3.58 -22.68 -10.21
C GLY A 242 -3.73 -21.72 -9.02
N THR A 243 -3.02 -20.58 -9.04
CA THR A 243 -3.14 -19.53 -8.03
C THR A 243 -4.55 -18.94 -7.98
N ILE A 244 -5.15 -18.62 -9.13
CA ILE A 244 -6.54 -18.14 -9.24
C ILE A 244 -7.53 -19.18 -8.71
N ARG A 245 -7.38 -20.45 -9.10
CA ARG A 245 -8.25 -21.53 -8.64
C ARG A 245 -8.13 -21.78 -7.15
N LEU A 246 -6.92 -21.76 -6.60
CA LEU A 246 -6.68 -21.87 -5.16
C LEU A 246 -7.34 -20.71 -4.39
N THR A 247 -7.21 -19.50 -4.88
CA THR A 247 -7.88 -18.33 -4.30
C THR A 247 -9.39 -18.51 -4.26
N ASN A 248 -9.99 -18.95 -5.36
CA ASN A 248 -11.43 -19.19 -5.45
C ASN A 248 -11.89 -20.28 -4.48
N GLU A 249 -11.15 -21.40 -4.38
CA GLU A 249 -11.46 -22.49 -3.45
C GLU A 249 -11.34 -22.03 -1.98
N LEU A 250 -10.28 -21.32 -1.63
CA LEU A 250 -10.12 -20.75 -0.28
C LEU A 250 -11.23 -19.78 0.07
N ASN A 251 -11.68 -18.94 -0.88
CA ASN A 251 -12.83 -18.07 -0.70
C ASN A 251 -14.13 -18.86 -0.50
N GLN A 252 -14.37 -19.88 -1.31
CA GLN A 252 -15.54 -20.75 -1.19
C GLN A 252 -15.59 -21.40 0.19
N LEU A 253 -14.47 -21.94 0.66
CA LEU A 253 -14.35 -22.53 2.00
C LEU A 253 -14.58 -21.49 3.09
N ALA A 254 -13.93 -20.32 2.99
CA ALA A 254 -14.00 -19.27 4.01
C ALA A 254 -15.40 -18.68 4.20
N TYR A 255 -16.14 -18.53 3.12
CA TYR A 255 -17.40 -17.77 3.15
C TYR A 255 -18.67 -18.61 2.97
N ASP A 256 -18.55 -19.83 2.41
CA ASP A 256 -19.70 -20.68 2.12
C ASP A 256 -19.63 -22.06 2.77
N ASP A 257 -18.62 -22.87 2.49
CA ASP A 257 -18.62 -24.28 2.81
C ASP A 257 -18.11 -24.61 4.22
N ASP A 258 -17.12 -23.84 4.74
CA ASP A 258 -16.52 -24.07 6.06
C ASP A 258 -16.23 -22.77 6.83
N LYS A 259 -17.25 -21.96 6.99
CA LYS A 259 -17.18 -20.64 7.69
C LYS A 259 -16.58 -20.71 9.10
N LYS A 260 -16.60 -21.89 9.72
CA LYS A 260 -16.03 -22.10 11.05
C LYS A 260 -14.51 -21.90 11.06
N HIS A 261 -13.83 -22.27 9.96
CA HIS A 261 -12.39 -22.14 9.83
C HIS A 261 -11.98 -20.95 8.91
N LYS A 262 -12.87 -19.98 8.73
CA LYS A 262 -12.65 -18.81 7.89
C LYS A 262 -11.29 -18.12 8.13
N ALA A 263 -10.90 -17.91 9.38
CA ALA A 263 -9.65 -17.26 9.71
C ALA A 263 -8.43 -18.00 9.12
N GLN A 264 -8.41 -19.32 9.19
CA GLN A 264 -7.34 -20.16 8.63
C GLN A 264 -7.27 -20.03 7.10
N TYR A 265 -8.42 -20.02 6.41
CA TYR A 265 -8.42 -19.88 4.95
C TYR A 265 -7.97 -18.48 4.50
N LEU A 266 -8.30 -17.43 5.27
CA LEU A 266 -7.81 -16.07 5.00
C LEU A 266 -6.31 -15.93 5.30
N GLU A 267 -5.79 -16.63 6.30
CA GLU A 267 -4.36 -16.70 6.60
C GLU A 267 -3.57 -17.38 5.47
N LEU A 268 -4.09 -18.48 4.94
CA LEU A 268 -3.53 -19.14 3.75
C LEU A 268 -3.55 -18.22 2.52
N GLN A 269 -4.60 -17.40 2.33
CA GLN A 269 -4.61 -16.40 1.27
C GLN A 269 -3.53 -15.34 1.50
N GLY A 270 -3.34 -14.89 2.74
CA GLY A 270 -2.27 -13.95 3.11
C GLY A 270 -0.88 -14.50 2.74
N GLY A 271 -0.58 -15.73 3.14
CA GLY A 271 0.69 -16.39 2.82
C GLY A 271 0.91 -16.58 1.31
N LEU A 272 -0.15 -16.95 0.57
CA LEU A 272 -0.08 -17.04 -0.90
C LEU A 272 0.14 -15.66 -1.54
N ALA A 273 -0.51 -14.61 -1.03
CA ALA A 273 -0.34 -13.24 -1.51
C ALA A 273 1.09 -12.72 -1.28
N ASP A 274 1.65 -12.97 -0.09
CA ASP A 274 3.03 -12.63 0.25
C ASP A 274 4.03 -13.40 -0.64
N THR A 275 3.74 -14.67 -0.93
CA THR A 275 4.50 -15.49 -1.89
C THR A 275 4.48 -14.89 -3.29
N VAL A 276 3.33 -14.39 -3.77
CA VAL A 276 3.23 -13.68 -5.06
C VAL A 276 4.09 -12.40 -5.04
N ALA A 277 3.96 -11.59 -3.99
CA ALA A 277 4.73 -10.36 -3.86
C ALA A 277 6.24 -10.62 -3.89
N LYS A 278 6.69 -11.67 -3.18
CA LYS A 278 8.11 -12.04 -3.15
C LYS A 278 8.63 -12.61 -4.47
N ALA A 279 7.86 -13.47 -5.12
CA ALA A 279 8.27 -14.10 -6.37
C ALA A 279 8.38 -13.10 -7.53
N THR A 280 7.52 -12.08 -7.54
CA THR A 280 7.47 -11.03 -8.57
C THR A 280 8.37 -9.83 -8.26
N GLN A 281 9.07 -9.85 -7.14
CA GLN A 281 9.97 -8.78 -6.73
C GLN A 281 11.13 -8.61 -7.73
N VAL A 282 11.27 -7.43 -8.27
CA VAL A 282 12.37 -7.02 -9.15
C VAL A 282 13.63 -6.75 -8.31
N PRO A 283 14.85 -7.07 -8.81
CA PRO A 283 16.07 -6.78 -8.06
C PRO A 283 16.27 -5.28 -7.81
N GLY A 284 16.75 -4.90 -6.62
CA GLY A 284 16.96 -3.50 -6.22
C GLY A 284 17.81 -2.69 -7.21
N SER A 285 18.77 -3.35 -7.89
CA SER A 285 19.54 -2.71 -8.95
C SER A 285 18.69 -2.24 -10.15
N VAL A 286 17.50 -2.77 -10.32
CA VAL A 286 16.55 -2.46 -11.42
C VAL A 286 15.38 -1.63 -10.87
N THR A 287 14.96 -1.86 -9.63
CA THR A 287 13.86 -1.13 -8.97
C THR A 287 14.15 0.37 -8.86
N ASP A 288 15.43 0.77 -8.67
CA ASP A 288 15.84 2.19 -8.64
C ASP A 288 15.74 2.88 -10.03
N ALA A 289 15.43 2.14 -11.08
CA ALA A 289 15.23 2.69 -12.42
C ALA A 289 13.74 3.11 -12.59
N PRO A 290 13.45 4.14 -13.42
CA PRO A 290 12.09 4.51 -13.73
C PRO A 290 11.26 3.32 -14.25
N LEU A 291 9.96 3.32 -13.95
CA LEU A 291 9.04 2.28 -14.40
C LEU A 291 9.09 2.14 -15.94
N GLY A 292 9.13 0.90 -16.42
CA GLY A 292 9.20 0.61 -17.85
C GLY A 292 10.52 1.06 -18.54
N SER A 293 11.56 1.40 -17.77
CA SER A 293 12.86 1.84 -18.27
C SER A 293 13.56 0.79 -19.13
N GLN A 294 14.55 1.22 -19.92
CA GLN A 294 15.38 0.29 -20.70
C GLN A 294 16.10 -0.72 -19.81
N LYS A 295 16.55 -0.31 -18.62
CA LYS A 295 17.18 -1.19 -17.63
C LYS A 295 16.27 -2.32 -17.18
N PHE A 296 14.98 -2.02 -16.93
CA PHE A 296 13.98 -3.03 -16.63
C PHE A 296 13.73 -3.96 -17.82
N LYS A 297 13.61 -3.42 -19.03
CA LYS A 297 13.41 -4.21 -20.26
C LYS A 297 14.59 -5.15 -20.54
N ASP A 298 15.82 -4.70 -20.30
CA ASP A 298 17.02 -5.52 -20.45
C ASP A 298 17.05 -6.66 -19.43
N TRP A 299 16.70 -6.39 -18.17
CA TRP A 299 16.56 -7.42 -17.13
C TRP A 299 15.45 -8.41 -17.49
N LEU A 300 14.30 -7.93 -17.93
CA LEU A 300 13.16 -8.75 -18.31
C LEU A 300 13.52 -9.68 -19.50
N ALA A 301 14.32 -9.22 -20.44
CA ALA A 301 14.79 -10.03 -21.57
C ALA A 301 15.83 -11.09 -21.17
N GLY A 302 16.51 -10.90 -20.03
CA GLY A 302 17.54 -11.80 -19.52
C GLY A 302 17.01 -13.06 -18.86
N ASP A 303 17.94 -13.93 -18.42
CA ASP A 303 17.61 -15.15 -17.69
C ASP A 303 17.04 -14.86 -16.29
N ASP A 304 17.51 -13.82 -15.62
CA ASP A 304 17.06 -13.41 -14.29
C ASP A 304 15.61 -12.92 -14.28
N GLY A 305 15.13 -12.32 -15.39
CA GLY A 305 13.75 -11.90 -15.58
C GLY A 305 12.81 -12.98 -16.11
N ARG A 306 13.32 -14.19 -16.38
CA ARG A 306 12.55 -15.27 -17.05
C ARG A 306 11.29 -15.65 -16.27
N PHE A 307 11.40 -15.83 -14.96
CA PHE A 307 10.25 -16.20 -14.13
C PHE A 307 9.17 -15.10 -14.22
N TYR A 308 9.55 -13.85 -13.96
CA TYR A 308 8.67 -12.69 -13.99
C TYR A 308 7.91 -12.57 -15.32
N ARG A 309 8.66 -12.60 -16.45
CA ARG A 309 8.08 -12.55 -17.79
C ARG A 309 7.08 -13.68 -18.04
N GLN A 310 7.47 -14.92 -17.74
CA GLN A 310 6.58 -16.08 -17.93
C GLN A 310 5.33 -16.00 -17.03
N TRP A 311 5.50 -15.47 -15.82
CA TRP A 311 4.40 -15.26 -14.88
C TRP A 311 3.41 -14.24 -15.42
N MET A 312 3.87 -13.05 -15.84
CA MET A 312 3.02 -12.00 -16.40
C MET A 312 2.33 -12.43 -17.70
N ASP A 313 3.07 -13.04 -18.65
CA ASP A 313 2.51 -13.57 -19.89
C ASP A 313 1.39 -14.59 -19.66
N ASN A 314 1.48 -15.40 -18.62
CA ASN A 314 0.46 -16.38 -18.27
C ASN A 314 -0.67 -15.74 -17.44
N LEU A 315 -0.38 -14.75 -16.60
CA LEU A 315 -1.40 -14.01 -15.87
C LEU A 315 -2.33 -13.26 -16.84
N ASP A 316 -1.81 -12.60 -17.87
CA ASP A 316 -2.62 -11.96 -18.93
C ASP A 316 -3.59 -12.97 -19.59
N LYS A 317 -3.12 -14.18 -19.91
CA LYS A 317 -3.98 -15.24 -20.53
C LYS A 317 -5.09 -15.71 -19.62
N HIS A 318 -4.84 -15.80 -18.31
CA HIS A 318 -5.78 -16.35 -17.34
C HIS A 318 -6.60 -15.27 -16.63
N GLY A 319 -6.11 -14.04 -16.58
CA GLY A 319 -6.78 -12.93 -15.91
C GLY A 319 -8.15 -12.57 -16.52
N ALA A 320 -8.23 -12.53 -17.82
CA ALA A 320 -9.48 -12.28 -18.53
C ALA A 320 -10.38 -13.54 -18.71
N LYS A 321 -9.93 -14.72 -18.23
CA LYS A 321 -10.71 -15.97 -18.33
C LYS A 321 -11.78 -16.02 -17.25
N ASN A 322 -12.99 -16.49 -17.61
CA ASN A 322 -14.06 -16.72 -16.66
C ASN A 322 -13.89 -18.08 -15.95
N TYR A 323 -13.81 -18.07 -14.63
CA TYR A 323 -13.75 -19.23 -13.73
C TYR A 323 -15.08 -19.52 -13.05
N GLY A 324 -16.05 -18.61 -13.15
CA GLY A 324 -17.42 -18.79 -12.67
C GLY A 324 -18.33 -19.46 -13.68
N SER A 325 -19.62 -19.42 -13.41
CA SER A 325 -20.64 -19.86 -14.37
C SER A 325 -20.97 -18.74 -15.36
N ASN A 326 -21.68 -19.08 -16.45
CA ASN A 326 -22.16 -18.07 -17.40
C ASN A 326 -23.16 -17.08 -16.78
N SER A 327 -23.92 -17.50 -15.77
CA SER A 327 -24.87 -16.66 -15.03
C SER A 327 -24.22 -15.86 -13.89
N HIS A 328 -23.05 -16.30 -13.41
CA HIS A 328 -22.28 -15.66 -12.35
C HIS A 328 -20.80 -15.72 -12.75
N PRO A 329 -20.39 -14.87 -13.69
CA PRO A 329 -19.00 -14.85 -14.14
C PRO A 329 -18.09 -14.38 -13.02
N LEU A 330 -16.92 -14.99 -12.96
CA LEU A 330 -15.82 -14.62 -12.04
C LEU A 330 -14.53 -14.66 -12.86
N TYR A 331 -14.00 -13.50 -13.15
CA TYR A 331 -12.79 -13.40 -13.96
C TYR A 331 -11.52 -13.57 -13.12
N GLY A 332 -10.48 -14.11 -13.73
CA GLY A 332 -9.22 -14.39 -13.06
C GLY A 332 -8.59 -13.16 -12.43
N TYR A 333 -8.66 -12.00 -13.06
CA TYR A 333 -8.17 -10.74 -12.49
C TYR A 333 -8.92 -10.35 -11.20
N GLN A 334 -10.25 -10.57 -11.12
CA GLN A 334 -11.00 -10.32 -9.90
C GLN A 334 -10.48 -11.19 -8.74
N SER A 335 -10.29 -12.48 -9.00
CA SER A 335 -9.75 -13.41 -8.00
C SER A 335 -8.31 -13.05 -7.61
N PHE A 336 -7.46 -12.75 -8.60
CA PHE A 336 -6.05 -12.46 -8.36
C PHE A 336 -5.83 -11.15 -7.58
N VAL A 337 -6.53 -10.07 -7.96
CA VAL A 337 -6.44 -8.80 -7.22
C VAL A 337 -7.05 -8.93 -5.83
N SER A 338 -8.11 -9.74 -5.68
CA SER A 338 -8.67 -10.03 -4.35
C SER A 338 -7.72 -10.82 -3.46
N LEU A 339 -6.93 -11.72 -4.03
CA LEU A 339 -5.84 -12.36 -3.32
C LEU A 339 -4.80 -11.32 -2.85
N MET A 340 -4.38 -10.43 -3.74
CA MET A 340 -3.36 -9.43 -3.45
C MET A 340 -3.70 -8.53 -2.24
N GLN A 341 -5.00 -8.27 -1.98
CA GLN A 341 -5.42 -7.45 -0.82
C GLN A 341 -5.03 -8.07 0.54
N HIS A 342 -4.83 -9.39 0.60
CA HIS A 342 -4.46 -10.12 1.81
C HIS A 342 -2.96 -10.09 2.11
N SER A 343 -2.13 -9.55 1.21
CA SER A 343 -0.69 -9.44 1.43
C SER A 343 -0.36 -8.54 2.62
N SER A 344 0.57 -9.01 3.44
CA SER A 344 1.18 -8.25 4.53
C SER A 344 2.40 -7.43 4.09
N VAL A 345 2.88 -7.66 2.86
CA VAL A 345 4.07 -7.02 2.31
C VAL A 345 3.73 -6.17 1.08
N LYS A 346 4.60 -5.19 0.80
CA LYS A 346 4.48 -4.30 -0.36
C LYS A 346 4.79 -5.07 -1.65
N TYR A 347 3.95 -4.90 -2.68
CA TYR A 347 4.24 -5.35 -4.03
C TYR A 347 5.28 -4.44 -4.70
N ASP A 348 6.02 -4.99 -5.65
CA ASP A 348 6.99 -4.26 -6.45
C ASP A 348 6.30 -3.23 -7.36
N ASP A 349 6.93 -2.06 -7.53
CA ASP A 349 6.39 -0.95 -8.30
C ASP A 349 6.17 -1.33 -9.77
N GLN A 350 7.15 -2.03 -10.38
CA GLN A 350 7.06 -2.48 -11.77
C GLN A 350 5.90 -3.47 -11.95
N PHE A 351 5.71 -4.38 -10.96
CA PHE A 351 4.63 -5.35 -10.99
C PHE A 351 3.25 -4.69 -10.92
N LEU A 352 3.08 -3.70 -10.04
CA LEU A 352 1.82 -2.95 -9.93
C LEU A 352 1.51 -2.16 -11.20
N TYR A 353 2.55 -1.56 -11.80
CA TYR A 353 2.41 -0.81 -13.03
C TYR A 353 1.99 -1.70 -14.20
N GLU A 354 2.69 -2.81 -14.46
CA GLU A 354 2.37 -3.72 -15.55
C GLU A 354 1.00 -4.38 -15.37
N LEU A 355 0.65 -4.78 -14.14
CA LEU A 355 -0.68 -5.34 -13.86
C LEU A 355 -1.79 -4.31 -14.09
N GLY A 356 -1.54 -3.03 -13.79
CA GLY A 356 -2.48 -1.94 -14.09
C GLY A 356 -2.69 -1.76 -15.59
N ASP A 357 -1.61 -1.79 -16.37
CA ASP A 357 -1.68 -1.73 -17.83
C ASP A 357 -2.42 -2.94 -18.42
N ASP A 358 -2.15 -4.14 -17.93
CA ASP A 358 -2.83 -5.36 -18.39
C ASP A 358 -4.35 -5.31 -18.10
N LEU A 359 -4.75 -4.83 -16.92
CA LEU A 359 -6.16 -4.65 -16.57
C LEU A 359 -6.86 -3.61 -17.47
N ILE A 360 -6.22 -2.47 -17.71
CA ILE A 360 -6.73 -1.44 -18.64
C ILE A 360 -6.83 -2.01 -20.06
N ALA A 361 -5.83 -2.76 -20.52
CA ALA A 361 -5.85 -3.40 -21.83
C ALA A 361 -6.97 -4.44 -21.94
N ALA A 362 -7.22 -5.23 -20.90
CA ALA A 362 -8.30 -6.20 -20.84
C ALA A 362 -9.68 -5.53 -20.94
N GLU A 363 -9.89 -4.41 -20.22
CA GLU A 363 -11.12 -3.62 -20.29
C GLU A 363 -11.34 -2.98 -21.67
N LYS A 364 -10.29 -2.41 -22.26
CA LYS A 364 -10.37 -1.83 -23.63
C LYS A 364 -10.67 -2.89 -24.69
N LYS A 365 -10.23 -4.13 -24.47
CA LYS A 365 -10.52 -5.27 -25.37
C LYS A 365 -11.93 -5.80 -25.18
N GLN A 366 -12.44 -5.81 -23.97
CA GLN A 366 -13.76 -6.33 -23.61
C GLN A 366 -14.42 -5.39 -22.59
N SER A 367 -15.20 -4.42 -23.08
CA SER A 367 -15.95 -3.53 -22.20
C SER A 367 -16.83 -4.33 -21.23
N ASN A 368 -16.95 -3.85 -20.01
CA ASN A 368 -17.73 -4.49 -18.94
C ASN A 368 -17.25 -5.89 -18.51
N ILE A 369 -15.96 -6.23 -18.75
CA ILE A 369 -15.39 -7.53 -18.31
C ILE A 369 -15.61 -7.77 -16.81
N PHE A 370 -15.60 -6.72 -15.98
CA PHE A 370 -15.81 -6.79 -14.53
C PHE A 370 -17.23 -6.42 -14.08
N ALA A 371 -18.15 -6.13 -15.01
CA ALA A 371 -19.56 -5.93 -14.68
C ALA A 371 -20.17 -7.25 -14.19
N GLN A 372 -20.58 -7.30 -12.94
CA GLN A 372 -21.08 -8.52 -12.31
C GLN A 372 -22.59 -8.64 -12.39
N TRP A 373 -23.03 -9.86 -12.70
CA TRP A 373 -24.36 -10.31 -12.43
C TRP A 373 -24.48 -10.84 -11.00
N GLY A 374 -25.22 -10.13 -10.18
CA GLY A 374 -25.79 -10.57 -8.91
C GLY A 374 -24.80 -11.14 -7.88
N ALA A 375 -24.95 -10.71 -6.67
CA ALA A 375 -24.26 -11.11 -5.47
C ALA A 375 -22.74 -10.84 -5.47
N ARG A 376 -22.37 -10.00 -4.54
CA ARG A 376 -20.97 -9.89 -4.13
C ARG A 376 -20.46 -11.28 -3.76
N HIS A 377 -19.49 -11.78 -4.48
CA HIS A 377 -18.70 -12.88 -3.96
C HIS A 377 -17.96 -12.34 -2.72
N ASN A 378 -18.26 -12.88 -1.56
CA ASN A 378 -17.62 -12.48 -0.32
C ASN A 378 -16.10 -12.53 -0.48
N GLY A 379 -15.40 -11.43 -0.14
CA GLY A 379 -13.95 -11.35 -0.24
C GLY A 379 -13.37 -11.15 -1.65
N ILE A 380 -14.21 -10.97 -2.68
CA ILE A 380 -13.75 -10.71 -4.06
C ILE A 380 -14.15 -9.31 -4.50
N TYR A 381 -13.21 -8.55 -5.05
CA TYR A 381 -13.48 -7.27 -5.70
C TYR A 381 -14.34 -7.46 -6.94
N ALA A 382 -15.44 -6.73 -7.02
CA ALA A 382 -16.24 -6.67 -8.23
C ALA A 382 -15.44 -6.03 -9.37
N ASP A 383 -14.83 -4.90 -9.07
CA ASP A 383 -13.95 -4.14 -9.95
C ASP A 383 -12.49 -4.44 -9.61
N ALA A 384 -11.84 -5.26 -10.45
CA ALA A 384 -10.45 -5.64 -10.24
C ALA A 384 -9.49 -4.45 -10.39
N LEU A 385 -9.77 -3.52 -11.31
CA LEU A 385 -8.89 -2.36 -11.52
C LEU A 385 -8.98 -1.38 -10.35
N ASP A 386 -10.18 -1.08 -9.86
CA ASP A 386 -10.33 -0.25 -8.66
C ASP A 386 -9.71 -0.91 -7.42
N GLY A 387 -9.87 -2.23 -7.29
CA GLY A 387 -9.20 -3.02 -6.25
C GLY A 387 -7.67 -2.93 -6.32
N LEU A 388 -7.09 -3.04 -7.52
CA LEU A 388 -5.64 -2.87 -7.72
C LEU A 388 -5.17 -1.47 -7.36
N LEU A 389 -5.92 -0.43 -7.75
CA LEU A 389 -5.61 0.96 -7.40
C LEU A 389 -5.62 1.16 -5.89
N GLY A 390 -6.58 0.54 -5.17
CA GLY A 390 -6.60 0.53 -3.71
C GLY A 390 -5.38 -0.17 -3.08
N ILE A 391 -4.83 -1.19 -3.73
CA ILE A 391 -3.57 -1.83 -3.31
C ILE A 391 -2.38 -0.91 -3.63
N MET A 392 -2.35 -0.31 -4.83
CA MET A 392 -1.31 0.62 -5.28
C MET A 392 -1.21 1.86 -4.39
N SER A 393 -2.32 2.32 -3.80
CA SER A 393 -2.33 3.45 -2.87
C SER A 393 -1.44 3.23 -1.63
N LYS A 394 -1.15 1.97 -1.29
CA LYS A 394 -0.19 1.59 -0.24
C LYS A 394 1.27 1.65 -0.72
N ASN A 395 1.49 2.11 -1.94
CA ASN A 395 2.78 2.33 -2.55
C ASN A 395 2.77 3.67 -3.29
N PRO A 396 2.95 4.80 -2.57
CA PRO A 396 2.83 6.13 -3.16
C PRO A 396 3.76 6.37 -4.37
N ASP A 397 4.97 5.83 -4.35
CA ASP A 397 5.91 5.96 -5.46
C ASP A 397 5.39 5.28 -6.73
N ALA A 398 4.87 4.05 -6.60
CA ALA A 398 4.23 3.36 -7.71
C ALA A 398 2.98 4.09 -8.21
N ALA A 399 2.15 4.62 -7.29
CA ALA A 399 0.96 5.40 -7.64
C ALA A 399 1.34 6.69 -8.40
N THR A 400 2.32 7.45 -7.91
CA THR A 400 2.83 8.65 -8.59
C THR A 400 3.30 8.32 -10.01
N ALA A 401 4.09 7.26 -10.13
CA ALA A 401 4.62 6.82 -11.40
C ALA A 401 3.55 6.35 -12.38
N PHE A 402 2.52 5.66 -11.89
CA PHE A 402 1.41 5.18 -12.70
C PHE A 402 0.53 6.32 -13.24
N PHE A 403 0.36 7.38 -12.45
CA PHE A 403 -0.49 8.50 -12.83
C PHE A 403 0.24 9.69 -13.45
N ASP A 404 1.57 9.77 -13.38
CA ASP A 404 2.32 10.87 -13.97
C ASP A 404 2.12 10.90 -15.49
N PRO A 405 1.40 11.91 -16.06
CA PRO A 405 1.10 11.96 -17.48
C PRO A 405 2.35 12.14 -18.36
N SER A 406 3.43 12.62 -17.78
CA SER A 406 4.69 12.75 -18.52
C SER A 406 5.52 11.46 -18.51
N GLY A 407 5.09 10.45 -17.75
CA GLY A 407 5.79 9.18 -17.58
C GLY A 407 7.07 9.30 -16.74
N ASN A 408 7.63 8.15 -16.38
CA ASN A 408 8.85 8.05 -15.58
C ASN A 408 10.07 7.93 -16.47
N GLY A 409 10.78 8.99 -16.66
CA GLY A 409 12.05 8.97 -17.36
C GLY A 409 12.48 10.34 -17.87
N SER A 410 13.78 10.55 -17.96
CA SER A 410 14.35 11.71 -18.62
C SER A 410 14.91 11.29 -19.99
N GLY A 411 14.61 12.05 -21.03
CA GLY A 411 15.15 11.82 -22.37
C GLY A 411 14.36 10.78 -23.18
N SER A 412 15.08 9.86 -23.85
CA SER A 412 14.49 8.87 -24.77
C SER A 412 13.65 7.77 -24.08
N ASP A 413 13.75 7.66 -22.75
CA ASP A 413 13.03 6.66 -21.97
C ASP A 413 11.68 7.17 -21.44
N HIS A 414 11.32 8.37 -21.86
CA HIS A 414 10.08 9.01 -21.48
C HIS A 414 8.88 8.40 -22.22
N VAL A 415 8.05 7.70 -21.50
CA VAL A 415 6.79 7.15 -22.04
C VAL A 415 5.64 7.86 -21.31
N GLY A 416 4.99 8.81 -21.99
CA GLY A 416 3.76 9.44 -21.49
C GLY A 416 2.66 8.39 -21.39
N ASN A 417 1.80 8.53 -20.38
CA ASN A 417 0.63 7.68 -20.22
C ASN A 417 -0.68 8.48 -20.20
N SER A 418 -1.79 7.81 -20.41
CA SER A 418 -3.13 8.39 -20.41
C SER A 418 -4.01 7.81 -19.30
N HIS A 419 -3.41 7.28 -18.23
CA HIS A 419 -4.15 6.59 -17.17
C HIS A 419 -5.14 7.52 -16.46
N LEU A 420 -4.74 8.76 -16.12
CA LEU A 420 -5.63 9.76 -15.54
C LEU A 420 -6.86 10.00 -16.42
N LYS A 421 -6.63 10.30 -17.70
CA LYS A 421 -7.72 10.55 -18.66
C LYS A 421 -8.64 9.34 -18.80
N TYR A 422 -8.06 8.13 -18.92
CA TYR A 422 -8.84 6.91 -19.02
C TYR A 422 -9.74 6.70 -17.80
N LEU A 423 -9.14 6.76 -16.60
CA LEU A 423 -9.83 6.41 -15.35
C LEU A 423 -10.82 7.49 -14.89
N LEU A 424 -10.55 8.76 -15.17
CA LEU A 424 -11.44 9.86 -14.76
C LEU A 424 -12.54 10.14 -15.79
N ASN A 425 -12.27 9.98 -17.10
CA ASN A 425 -13.18 10.45 -18.15
C ASN A 425 -13.63 9.39 -19.17
N GLU A 426 -12.77 8.40 -19.51
CA GLU A 426 -13.09 7.48 -20.61
C GLU A 426 -13.63 6.13 -20.13
N ARG A 427 -13.34 5.72 -18.89
CA ARG A 427 -13.73 4.44 -18.34
C ARG A 427 -15.22 4.37 -18.04
N GLU A 428 -15.87 3.33 -18.56
CA GLU A 428 -17.19 2.92 -18.09
C GLU A 428 -17.06 2.12 -16.79
N TRP A 429 -17.51 2.70 -15.68
CA TRP A 429 -17.39 2.07 -14.38
C TRP A 429 -18.40 0.95 -14.21
N PRO A 430 -18.01 -0.24 -13.70
CA PRO A 430 -18.89 -1.38 -13.51
C PRO A 430 -20.05 -1.07 -12.57
N GLN A 431 -21.22 -1.62 -12.90
CA GLN A 431 -22.43 -1.54 -12.09
C GLN A 431 -22.76 -2.90 -11.49
N ILE A 432 -23.35 -2.91 -10.30
CA ILE A 432 -23.80 -4.13 -9.64
C ILE A 432 -25.25 -4.41 -10.02
N SER A 433 -25.50 -5.56 -10.63
CA SER A 433 -26.85 -6.04 -10.92
C SER A 433 -27.31 -7.02 -9.85
N THR A 434 -28.37 -6.70 -9.13
CA THR A 434 -28.93 -7.56 -8.09
C THR A 434 -30.28 -8.10 -8.56
N PRO A 435 -30.45 -9.42 -8.73
CA PRO A 435 -31.73 -10.00 -9.04
C PRO A 435 -32.71 -9.89 -7.87
N THR A 436 -33.90 -9.37 -8.11
CA THR A 436 -35.01 -9.42 -7.18
C THR A 436 -36.06 -10.42 -7.70
N PRO A 437 -37.04 -10.83 -6.91
CA PRO A 437 -38.08 -11.79 -7.38
C PRO A 437 -38.85 -11.34 -8.62
N THR A 438 -38.87 -10.06 -8.94
CA THR A 438 -39.67 -9.49 -10.02
C THR A 438 -38.84 -8.80 -11.11
N MET A 439 -37.60 -8.40 -10.84
CA MET A 439 -36.77 -7.69 -11.82
C MET A 439 -35.27 -7.76 -11.42
N VAL A 440 -34.40 -7.40 -12.36
CA VAL A 440 -33.00 -7.13 -12.09
C VAL A 440 -32.86 -5.63 -11.81
N ILE A 441 -32.32 -5.26 -10.65
CA ILE A 441 -32.00 -3.87 -10.32
C ILE A 441 -30.51 -3.69 -10.52
N THR A 442 -30.14 -2.78 -11.39
CA THR A 442 -28.74 -2.37 -11.60
C THR A 442 -28.51 -1.08 -10.83
N VAL A 443 -27.50 -1.07 -9.98
CA VAL A 443 -27.09 0.06 -9.15
C VAL A 443 -25.60 0.28 -9.28
N ASP A 444 -25.16 1.50 -9.06
CA ASP A 444 -23.73 1.80 -8.97
C ASP A 444 -23.13 1.09 -7.75
N ASP A 445 -21.89 0.64 -7.86
CA ASP A 445 -21.19 0.07 -6.73
C ASP A 445 -20.90 1.21 -5.72
N PRO A 446 -21.36 1.09 -4.46
CA PRO A 446 -21.08 2.10 -3.42
C PRO A 446 -19.56 2.32 -3.17
N PHE A 447 -18.74 1.38 -3.57
CA PHE A 447 -17.27 1.46 -3.47
C PHE A 447 -16.60 1.82 -4.79
N SER A 448 -17.38 2.07 -5.87
CA SER A 448 -16.84 2.47 -7.15
C SER A 448 -15.92 3.69 -6.99
N ARG A 449 -14.75 3.64 -7.59
CA ARG A 449 -13.70 4.68 -7.51
C ARG A 449 -13.07 4.88 -6.12
N ALA A 450 -13.36 4.05 -5.14
CA ALA A 450 -12.74 4.18 -3.81
C ALA A 450 -11.23 3.87 -3.87
N GLY A 451 -10.86 2.84 -4.62
CA GLY A 451 -9.47 2.52 -4.91
C GLY A 451 -8.78 3.60 -5.71
N LEU A 452 -9.45 4.13 -6.74
CA LEU A 452 -8.94 5.26 -7.53
C LEU A 452 -8.71 6.48 -6.64
N GLY A 453 -9.68 6.87 -5.81
CA GLY A 453 -9.54 8.02 -4.91
C GLY A 453 -8.32 7.89 -4.00
N ALA A 454 -8.15 6.74 -3.37
CA ALA A 454 -6.99 6.47 -2.51
C ALA A 454 -5.66 6.50 -3.30
N ALA A 455 -5.64 5.93 -4.51
CA ALA A 455 -4.44 5.92 -5.35
C ALA A 455 -4.07 7.32 -5.85
N LEU A 456 -5.06 8.17 -6.20
CA LEU A 456 -4.82 9.55 -6.61
C LEU A 456 -4.31 10.42 -5.44
N GLU A 457 -4.87 10.23 -4.22
CA GLU A 457 -4.35 10.89 -3.02
C GLU A 457 -2.88 10.52 -2.79
N ALA A 458 -2.57 9.23 -2.83
CA ALA A 458 -1.19 8.77 -2.66
C ALA A 458 -0.26 9.29 -3.77
N ALA A 459 -0.71 9.27 -5.02
CA ALA A 459 0.07 9.71 -6.17
C ALA A 459 0.38 11.20 -6.16
N ALA A 460 -0.58 12.02 -5.78
CA ALA A 460 -0.41 13.47 -5.73
C ALA A 460 0.40 13.95 -4.52
N THR A 461 0.40 13.19 -3.42
CA THR A 461 1.05 13.62 -2.16
C THR A 461 2.37 12.89 -1.86
N GLY A 462 2.59 11.72 -2.45
CA GLY A 462 3.70 10.84 -2.08
C GLY A 462 3.53 10.22 -0.68
N GLN A 463 2.32 10.28 -0.10
CA GLN A 463 2.00 9.79 1.23
C GLN A 463 0.98 8.67 1.16
N PHE A 464 0.86 7.88 2.24
CA PHE A 464 -0.26 6.95 2.38
C PHE A 464 -1.57 7.73 2.49
N PRO A 465 -2.66 7.23 1.87
CA PRO A 465 -3.97 7.86 1.99
C PRO A 465 -4.39 8.03 3.45
N LEU A 466 -4.95 9.18 3.77
CA LEU A 466 -5.37 9.50 5.13
C LEU A 466 -6.54 8.62 5.58
N GLN A 467 -6.46 8.16 6.80
CA GLN A 467 -7.59 7.48 7.44
C GLN A 467 -8.64 8.50 7.86
N LYS A 468 -9.92 8.08 7.88
CA LYS A 468 -11.02 8.96 8.29
C LYS A 468 -10.73 9.63 9.64
N GLY A 469 -10.76 10.96 9.64
CA GLY A 469 -10.50 11.79 10.82
C GLY A 469 -9.02 12.13 11.05
N GLN A 470 -8.12 11.69 10.18
CA GLN A 470 -6.75 12.21 10.15
C GLN A 470 -6.72 13.59 9.46
N ASP A 471 -5.72 14.37 9.81
CA ASP A 471 -5.56 15.73 9.32
C ASP A 471 -4.41 15.77 8.29
N PRO A 472 -4.59 16.35 7.09
CA PRO A 472 -3.55 16.47 6.08
C PRO A 472 -2.40 17.44 6.48
N TRP A 473 -2.55 18.21 7.52
CA TRP A 473 -1.56 19.16 8.00
C TRP A 473 -0.42 18.48 8.81
N PRO A 474 0.87 18.90 8.71
CA PRO A 474 1.39 19.99 7.88
C PRO A 474 1.63 19.58 6.41
N GLU A 475 1.76 20.58 5.53
CA GLU A 475 2.18 20.37 4.15
C GLU A 475 3.57 19.73 4.07
N MET A 476 3.73 18.83 3.11
CA MET A 476 5.00 18.20 2.81
C MET A 476 5.56 18.69 1.46
N PRO A 477 6.88 18.75 1.28
CA PRO A 477 7.45 19.08 -0.02
C PRO A 477 7.03 18.07 -1.09
N HIS A 478 6.68 18.55 -2.28
CA HIS A 478 6.27 17.72 -3.41
C HIS A 478 7.37 17.57 -4.45
N SER A 479 7.37 16.44 -5.15
CA SER A 479 8.18 16.24 -6.34
C SER A 479 7.47 16.83 -7.59
N ASP A 480 8.23 17.06 -8.67
CA ASP A 480 7.67 17.47 -9.94
C ASP A 480 6.61 16.50 -10.48
N ALA A 481 6.83 15.19 -10.29
CA ALA A 481 5.89 14.16 -10.69
C ALA A 481 4.55 14.26 -9.94
N GLN A 482 4.59 14.46 -8.62
CA GLN A 482 3.41 14.66 -7.78
C GLN A 482 2.63 15.91 -8.18
N ALA A 483 3.33 17.03 -8.43
CA ALA A 483 2.71 18.27 -8.91
C ALA A 483 2.06 18.08 -10.30
N ARG A 484 2.70 17.35 -11.23
CA ARG A 484 2.10 17.02 -12.53
C ARG A 484 0.87 16.12 -12.38
N VAL A 485 0.91 15.15 -11.48
CA VAL A 485 -0.27 14.31 -11.19
C VAL A 485 -1.42 15.18 -10.67
N MET A 486 -1.18 16.06 -9.69
CA MET A 486 -2.22 16.94 -9.15
C MET A 486 -2.76 17.91 -10.21
N HIS A 487 -1.88 18.49 -11.04
CA HIS A 487 -2.29 19.29 -12.20
C HIS A 487 -3.18 18.47 -13.14
N GLY A 488 -2.75 17.27 -13.52
CA GLY A 488 -3.51 16.38 -14.40
C GLY A 488 -4.88 16.01 -13.83
N ILE A 489 -4.99 15.74 -12.53
CA ILE A 489 -6.27 15.50 -11.85
C ILE A 489 -7.21 16.69 -12.02
N ILE A 490 -6.73 17.92 -11.80
CA ILE A 490 -7.54 19.12 -11.94
C ILE A 490 -7.96 19.32 -13.40
N GLU A 491 -7.04 19.12 -14.36
CA GLU A 491 -7.33 19.23 -15.80
C GLU A 491 -8.38 18.23 -16.28
N GLU A 492 -8.35 16.98 -15.78
CA GLU A 492 -9.31 15.94 -16.19
C GLU A 492 -10.66 16.06 -15.46
N LEU A 493 -10.72 16.69 -14.30
CA LEU A 493 -11.97 16.89 -13.51
C LEU A 493 -12.67 18.22 -13.78
N LYS A 494 -12.02 19.15 -14.47
CA LYS A 494 -12.67 20.44 -14.79
C LYS A 494 -13.88 20.21 -15.71
N PRO A 495 -14.99 20.92 -15.47
CA PRO A 495 -16.14 20.83 -16.34
C PRO A 495 -15.80 21.23 -17.80
N SER A 496 -16.30 20.50 -18.77
CA SER A 496 -16.28 20.93 -20.17
C SER A 496 -17.29 22.07 -20.37
N GLU A 497 -17.06 22.96 -21.36
CA GLU A 497 -17.99 24.06 -21.66
C GLU A 497 -19.42 23.53 -21.83
N GLY A 498 -20.36 24.06 -21.04
CA GLY A 498 -21.77 23.70 -21.09
C GLY A 498 -22.13 22.37 -20.43
N THR A 499 -21.23 21.75 -19.71
CA THR A 499 -21.50 20.53 -18.95
C THR A 499 -21.20 20.70 -17.47
N ASP A 500 -22.10 20.22 -16.63
CA ASP A 500 -21.81 19.95 -15.24
C ASP A 500 -21.19 18.55 -15.15
N ALA A 501 -19.92 18.46 -14.82
CA ALA A 501 -19.27 17.18 -14.48
C ALA A 501 -19.12 17.10 -12.96
N PRO A 502 -20.08 16.48 -12.23
CA PRO A 502 -19.97 16.35 -10.80
C PRO A 502 -18.81 15.40 -10.46
N VAL A 503 -17.98 15.79 -9.50
CA VAL A 503 -16.94 14.89 -8.96
C VAL A 503 -17.65 13.77 -8.21
N HIS A 504 -17.30 12.51 -8.55
CA HIS A 504 -17.90 11.34 -7.92
C HIS A 504 -17.67 11.35 -6.41
N GLU A 505 -18.67 10.94 -5.61
CA GLU A 505 -18.64 11.03 -4.15
C GLU A 505 -17.38 10.39 -3.50
N ASN A 506 -16.96 9.22 -3.99
CA ASN A 506 -15.78 8.52 -3.46
C ASN A 506 -14.43 9.16 -3.85
N LEU A 507 -14.41 10.16 -4.72
CA LEU A 507 -13.21 10.92 -5.07
C LEU A 507 -13.08 12.21 -4.25
N ARG A 508 -14.19 12.75 -3.71
CA ARG A 508 -14.22 14.10 -3.10
C ARG A 508 -13.27 14.22 -1.92
N GLN A 509 -13.40 13.37 -0.92
CA GLN A 509 -12.56 13.45 0.28
C GLN A 509 -11.07 13.13 0.01
N PRO A 510 -10.70 12.04 -0.72
CA PRO A 510 -9.31 11.78 -1.06
C PRO A 510 -8.64 12.92 -1.83
N LEU A 511 -9.34 13.51 -2.79
CA LEU A 511 -8.80 14.65 -3.57
C LEU A 511 -8.74 15.93 -2.75
N ALA A 512 -9.66 16.15 -1.83
CA ALA A 512 -9.58 17.26 -0.89
C ALA A 512 -8.38 17.11 0.06
N ASN A 513 -8.12 15.90 0.55
CA ASN A 513 -6.92 15.59 1.34
C ASN A 513 -5.64 15.90 0.54
N ALA A 514 -5.59 15.44 -0.71
CA ALA A 514 -4.46 15.70 -1.59
C ALA A 514 -4.27 17.20 -1.84
N LEU A 515 -5.33 17.90 -2.22
CA LEU A 515 -5.27 19.33 -2.52
C LEU A 515 -4.91 20.18 -1.29
N ALA A 516 -5.31 19.75 -0.09
CA ALA A 516 -4.92 20.41 1.16
C ALA A 516 -3.40 20.35 1.45
N GLN A 517 -2.67 19.44 0.81
CA GLN A 517 -1.19 19.41 0.86
C GLN A 517 -0.55 20.45 -0.09
N TYR A 518 -1.34 21.09 -0.96
CA TYR A 518 -0.94 22.16 -1.86
C TYR A 518 -1.53 23.51 -1.46
N THR A 519 -1.82 23.72 -0.18
CA THR A 519 -2.51 24.94 0.30
C THR A 519 -1.71 26.21 0.00
N ASN A 520 -0.37 26.17 0.07
CA ASN A 520 0.48 27.28 -0.35
C ASN A 520 0.17 27.69 -1.80
N ASP A 521 0.12 26.71 -2.71
CA ASP A 521 -0.12 26.99 -4.13
C ASP A 521 -1.56 27.41 -4.39
N THR A 522 -2.55 26.77 -3.75
CA THR A 522 -3.96 27.15 -3.89
C THR A 522 -4.22 28.55 -3.34
N HIS A 523 -3.57 28.94 -2.24
CA HIS A 523 -3.61 30.28 -1.68
C HIS A 523 -3.10 31.32 -2.69
N GLU A 524 -1.93 31.08 -3.30
CA GLU A 524 -1.34 31.97 -4.30
C GLU A 524 -2.23 32.10 -5.55
N ILE A 525 -2.78 30.99 -6.03
CA ILE A 525 -3.66 30.97 -7.22
C ILE A 525 -4.98 31.66 -6.95
N LEU A 526 -5.62 31.42 -5.81
CA LEU A 526 -6.91 32.02 -5.46
C LEU A 526 -6.80 33.49 -5.02
N GLY A 527 -5.74 33.82 -4.28
CA GLY A 527 -5.54 35.12 -3.66
C GLY A 527 -4.96 36.21 -4.56
N GLY A 528 -4.23 35.80 -5.60
CA GLY A 528 -3.56 36.74 -6.47
C GLY A 528 -3.17 36.15 -7.81
N MET A 529 -2.59 36.95 -8.69
CA MET A 529 -2.05 36.46 -9.96
C MET A 529 -0.53 36.63 -9.96
N ASP A 530 0.19 35.66 -9.43
CA ASP A 530 1.63 35.58 -9.64
C ASP A 530 1.92 35.12 -11.07
N ALA A 531 2.85 35.82 -11.76
CA ALA A 531 3.18 35.53 -13.14
C ALA A 531 3.79 34.12 -13.35
N ASN A 532 4.41 33.53 -12.34
CA ASN A 532 4.98 32.18 -12.42
C ASN A 532 3.86 31.16 -12.49
N TYR A 533 2.86 31.26 -11.61
CA TYR A 533 1.69 30.38 -11.63
C TYR A 533 0.92 30.47 -12.96
N VAL A 534 0.65 31.67 -13.45
CA VAL A 534 -0.05 31.86 -14.73
C VAL A 534 0.70 31.27 -15.91
N ARG A 535 2.03 31.40 -15.94
CA ARG A 535 2.86 30.85 -17.01
C ARG A 535 2.91 29.33 -16.93
N ALA A 536 3.13 28.77 -15.75
CA ALA A 536 3.27 27.33 -15.54
C ALA A 536 1.93 26.59 -15.73
N ALA A 537 0.80 27.21 -15.41
CA ALA A 537 -0.53 26.65 -15.61
C ALA A 537 -0.85 26.32 -17.09
N THR A 538 -0.27 27.06 -18.03
CA THR A 538 -0.41 26.81 -19.47
C THR A 538 0.72 25.96 -20.06
N GLY A 539 1.66 25.51 -19.22
CA GLY A 539 2.83 24.72 -19.59
C GLY A 539 2.81 23.34 -18.93
N ASP A 540 3.82 23.07 -18.13
CA ASP A 540 4.03 21.75 -17.52
C ASP A 540 3.17 21.51 -16.27
N GLY A 541 2.37 22.49 -15.83
CA GLY A 541 1.50 22.39 -14.65
C GLY A 541 2.23 22.55 -13.31
N TYR A 542 3.52 22.88 -13.35
CA TYR A 542 4.32 23.16 -12.17
C TYR A 542 5.51 24.08 -12.50
N PHE A 543 6.14 24.63 -11.47
CA PHE A 543 7.42 25.32 -11.57
C PHE A 543 8.24 25.13 -10.29
N ARG A 544 9.53 25.40 -10.36
CA ARG A 544 10.43 25.36 -9.20
C ARG A 544 10.84 26.75 -8.77
N ASP A 545 10.83 26.96 -7.45
CA ASP A 545 11.51 28.08 -6.80
C ASP A 545 12.54 27.53 -5.81
N GLY A 546 13.81 27.63 -6.19
CA GLY A 546 14.88 26.91 -5.50
C GLY A 546 14.67 25.40 -5.51
N ASP A 547 14.59 24.80 -4.34
CA ASP A 547 14.36 23.36 -4.15
C ASP A 547 12.87 23.01 -3.98
N THR A 548 11.97 23.99 -3.98
CA THR A 548 10.53 23.80 -3.80
C THR A 548 9.83 23.67 -5.14
N THR A 549 9.01 22.64 -5.28
CA THR A 549 8.12 22.45 -6.43
C THR A 549 6.74 23.01 -6.10
N HIS A 550 6.20 23.81 -7.03
CA HIS A 550 4.91 24.48 -6.92
C HIS A 550 3.94 23.95 -7.97
N LEU A 551 2.73 23.59 -7.54
CA LEU A 551 1.61 23.27 -8.42
C LEU A 551 1.11 24.55 -9.12
N ALA A 552 0.85 24.48 -10.43
CA ALA A 552 0.25 25.58 -11.17
C ALA A 552 -0.94 25.12 -12.01
N VAL A 553 -2.08 25.74 -11.79
CA VAL A 553 -3.32 25.52 -12.56
C VAL A 553 -4.03 26.85 -12.77
N SER A 554 -4.97 26.92 -13.73
CA SER A 554 -5.77 28.12 -13.89
C SER A 554 -6.67 28.35 -12.68
N GLN A 555 -6.85 29.60 -12.25
CA GLN A 555 -7.73 29.93 -11.13
C GLN A 555 -9.18 29.46 -11.39
N LYS A 556 -9.63 29.53 -12.65
CA LYS A 556 -10.96 29.05 -13.06
C LYS A 556 -11.11 27.54 -12.80
N ASP A 557 -10.17 26.75 -13.31
CA ASP A 557 -10.22 25.29 -13.20
C ASP A 557 -10.14 24.85 -11.73
N LEU A 558 -9.28 25.50 -10.94
CA LEU A 558 -9.16 25.23 -9.51
C LEU A 558 -10.50 25.52 -8.78
N VAL A 559 -11.12 26.68 -9.01
CA VAL A 559 -12.40 27.04 -8.38
C VAL A 559 -13.50 26.05 -8.76
N GLN A 560 -13.57 25.61 -10.02
CA GLN A 560 -14.57 24.67 -10.49
C GLN A 560 -14.39 23.28 -9.89
N VAL A 561 -13.15 22.77 -9.83
CA VAL A 561 -12.86 21.48 -9.21
C VAL A 561 -13.11 21.53 -7.70
N MET A 562 -12.64 22.57 -7.01
CA MET A 562 -12.91 22.75 -5.58
C MET A 562 -14.41 22.79 -5.27
N ARG A 563 -15.23 23.42 -6.14
CA ARG A 563 -16.68 23.40 -5.99
C ARG A 563 -17.23 21.98 -6.09
N GLY A 564 -16.78 21.18 -7.06
CA GLY A 564 -17.18 19.78 -7.19
C GLY A 564 -16.78 18.91 -5.98
N LEU A 565 -15.58 19.11 -5.42
CA LEU A 565 -15.15 18.46 -4.18
C LEU A 565 -16.01 18.88 -2.99
N SER A 566 -16.38 20.14 -2.92
CA SER A 566 -17.14 20.76 -1.81
C SER A 566 -18.61 20.32 -1.74
N GLU A 567 -19.10 19.54 -2.69
CA GLU A 567 -20.38 18.83 -2.53
C GLU A 567 -20.36 17.84 -1.35
N ASP A 568 -19.18 17.37 -0.93
CA ASP A 568 -18.96 16.72 0.34
C ASP A 568 -18.57 17.74 1.42
N PRO A 569 -19.37 17.91 2.50
CA PRO A 569 -19.05 18.85 3.56
C PRO A 569 -17.73 18.53 4.29
N ASP A 570 -17.36 17.27 4.39
CA ASP A 570 -16.09 16.86 5.02
C ASP A 570 -14.90 17.30 4.15
N ALA A 571 -15.01 17.19 2.83
CA ALA A 571 -14.02 17.66 1.86
C ALA A 571 -13.87 19.19 1.89
N TYR A 572 -14.99 19.94 1.89
CA TYR A 572 -14.94 21.40 2.05
C TYR A 572 -14.25 21.81 3.36
N ALA A 573 -14.63 21.15 4.47
CA ALA A 573 -14.06 21.45 5.78
C ALA A 573 -12.55 21.18 5.83
N THR A 574 -12.08 20.11 5.18
CA THR A 574 -10.66 19.78 5.05
C THR A 574 -9.90 20.92 4.35
N LEU A 575 -10.36 21.34 3.18
CA LEU A 575 -9.76 22.41 2.40
C LEU A 575 -9.78 23.75 3.15
N HIS A 576 -10.92 24.13 3.69
CA HIS A 576 -11.08 25.39 4.44
C HIS A 576 -10.22 25.45 5.70
N LYS A 577 -10.09 24.33 6.40
CA LYS A 577 -9.25 24.22 7.61
C LYS A 577 -7.77 24.37 7.27
N ALA A 578 -7.30 23.71 6.20
CA ALA A 578 -5.93 23.84 5.72
C ALA A 578 -5.62 25.28 5.35
N GLU A 579 -6.49 25.92 4.58
CA GLU A 579 -6.37 27.32 4.17
C GLU A 579 -6.34 28.28 5.37
N SER A 580 -7.24 28.10 6.34
CA SER A 580 -7.27 28.94 7.54
C SER A 580 -5.98 28.87 8.34
N ARG A 581 -5.39 27.70 8.45
CA ARG A 581 -4.10 27.49 9.12
C ARG A 581 -2.95 28.13 8.34
N TYR A 582 -2.97 28.02 7.04
CA TYR A 582 -1.97 28.65 6.18
C TYR A 582 -2.00 30.16 6.32
N ILE A 583 -3.19 30.77 6.25
CA ILE A 583 -3.39 32.21 6.44
C ILE A 583 -2.87 32.68 7.81
N ASP A 584 -3.19 31.94 8.90
CA ASP A 584 -2.68 32.28 10.23
C ASP A 584 -1.15 32.24 10.29
N ALA A 585 -0.53 31.21 9.69
CA ALA A 585 0.92 31.10 9.62
C ALA A 585 1.55 32.24 8.81
N GLU A 586 0.98 32.61 7.67
CA GLU A 586 1.42 33.71 6.84
C GLU A 586 1.30 35.05 7.57
N MET A 587 0.17 35.34 8.19
CA MET A 587 -0.03 36.55 8.97
C MET A 587 0.97 36.70 10.12
N ARG A 588 1.29 35.57 10.80
CA ARG A 588 2.31 35.56 11.87
C ARG A 588 3.72 35.76 11.35
N SER A 589 3.99 35.39 10.09
CA SER A 589 5.31 35.57 9.46
C SER A 589 5.61 37.04 9.14
N ILE A 590 4.60 37.94 9.13
CA ILE A 590 4.78 39.37 8.87
C ILE A 590 5.63 39.97 10.00
N PRO A 591 6.82 40.55 9.70
CA PRO A 591 7.71 41.08 10.73
C PRO A 591 7.08 42.20 11.56
N GLU A 592 7.41 42.30 12.84
CA GLU A 592 7.07 43.49 13.64
C GLU A 592 7.76 44.73 13.06
N GLY A 593 7.04 45.86 13.07
CA GLY A 593 7.54 47.10 12.49
C GLY A 593 7.39 47.19 10.98
N SER A 594 6.77 46.20 10.32
CA SER A 594 6.39 46.29 8.90
C SER A 594 5.53 47.52 8.62
N THR A 595 5.65 48.09 7.43
CA THR A 595 4.81 49.18 6.98
C THR A 595 3.35 48.71 6.76
N ASP A 596 2.40 49.68 6.76
CA ASP A 596 1.00 49.33 6.49
C ASP A 596 0.83 48.65 5.10
N PHE A 597 1.64 49.04 4.10
CA PHE A 597 1.63 48.41 2.78
C PHE A 597 2.12 46.94 2.82
N GLU A 598 3.20 46.66 3.56
CA GLU A 598 3.73 45.28 3.70
C GLU A 598 2.78 44.37 4.45
N ARG A 599 1.92 44.91 5.32
CA ARG A 599 0.86 44.16 6.01
C ARG A 599 -0.39 43.96 5.13
N SER A 600 -0.72 44.97 4.35
CA SER A 600 -1.93 45.03 3.52
C SER A 600 -1.94 43.94 2.42
N ALA A 601 -0.79 43.68 1.79
CA ALA A 601 -0.72 42.77 0.66
C ALA A 601 -1.06 41.31 1.05
N PRO A 602 -0.45 40.69 2.09
CA PRO A 602 -0.84 39.35 2.56
C PRO A 602 -2.30 39.29 3.02
N LEU A 603 -2.78 40.29 3.76
CA LEU A 603 -4.18 40.34 4.22
C LEU A 603 -5.18 40.45 3.06
N SER A 604 -4.88 41.24 2.06
CA SER A 604 -5.74 41.36 0.87
C SER A 604 -5.77 40.05 0.06
N LYS A 605 -4.65 39.30 0.03
CA LYS A 605 -4.56 37.99 -0.60
C LYS A 605 -5.37 36.97 0.19
N ALA A 606 -5.18 36.89 1.50
CA ALA A 606 -5.95 36.04 2.40
C ALA A 606 -7.46 36.26 2.26
N GLY A 607 -7.85 37.55 2.21
CA GLY A 607 -9.24 37.92 1.92
C GLY A 607 -9.73 37.35 0.59
N ALA A 608 -8.96 37.53 -0.49
CA ALA A 608 -9.39 37.04 -1.80
C ALA A 608 -9.53 35.49 -1.84
N THR A 609 -8.65 34.77 -1.18
CA THR A 609 -8.78 33.32 -1.06
C THR A 609 -10.03 32.91 -0.28
N LEU A 610 -10.29 33.52 0.89
CA LEU A 610 -11.52 33.28 1.67
C LEU A 610 -12.78 33.69 0.89
N GLY A 611 -12.70 34.71 0.06
CA GLY A 611 -13.77 35.12 -0.86
C GLY A 611 -14.10 34.04 -1.88
N ALA A 612 -13.08 33.39 -2.45
CA ALA A 612 -13.27 32.25 -3.35
C ALA A 612 -13.95 31.08 -2.63
N TYR A 613 -13.50 30.74 -1.41
CA TYR A 613 -14.17 29.70 -0.58
C TYR A 613 -15.63 30.03 -0.27
N SER A 614 -15.94 31.32 -0.01
CA SER A 614 -17.32 31.78 0.21
C SER A 614 -18.18 31.59 -1.04
N ALA A 615 -17.68 31.92 -2.22
CA ALA A 615 -18.40 31.73 -3.49
C ALA A 615 -18.60 30.24 -3.80
N ILE A 616 -17.59 29.39 -3.55
CA ILE A 616 -17.69 27.94 -3.71
C ILE A 616 -18.79 27.39 -2.80
N ARG A 617 -18.82 27.78 -1.53
CA ARG A 617 -19.85 27.40 -0.57
C ARG A 617 -21.25 27.79 -1.03
N GLU A 618 -21.43 29.03 -1.45
CA GLU A 618 -22.70 29.53 -1.96
C GLU A 618 -23.14 28.76 -3.21
N GLY A 619 -22.19 28.47 -4.12
CA GLY A 619 -22.45 27.67 -5.30
C GLY A 619 -22.91 26.24 -4.99
N VAL A 620 -22.38 25.62 -3.91
CA VAL A 620 -22.83 24.30 -3.44
C VAL A 620 -24.22 24.39 -2.80
N ILE A 621 -24.46 25.34 -1.90
CA ILE A 621 -25.72 25.47 -1.18
C ILE A 621 -26.91 25.78 -2.12
N ASN A 622 -26.68 26.59 -3.14
CA ASN A 622 -27.71 26.97 -4.10
C ASN A 622 -27.96 25.92 -5.20
N ASP A 623 -27.23 24.81 -5.21
CA ASP A 623 -27.42 23.76 -6.20
C ASP A 623 -28.58 22.84 -5.78
N GLU A 624 -29.65 22.80 -6.60
CA GLU A 624 -30.82 21.94 -6.37
C GLU A 624 -30.49 20.43 -6.35
N ARG A 625 -29.28 20.04 -6.80
CA ARG A 625 -28.81 18.66 -6.83
C ARG A 625 -28.27 18.15 -5.50
N MET A 626 -28.16 19.01 -4.50
CA MET A 626 -27.77 18.66 -3.11
C MET A 626 -28.83 17.76 -2.42
N ALA A 627 -29.36 16.77 -3.13
CA ALA A 627 -30.49 15.95 -2.67
C ALA A 627 -30.19 15.05 -1.44
N GLY A 628 -28.94 14.97 -1.00
CA GLY A 628 -28.52 14.14 0.14
C GLY A 628 -28.39 14.86 1.48
N TYR A 629 -28.28 16.18 1.50
CA TYR A 629 -28.10 16.99 2.70
C TYR A 629 -29.05 18.17 2.69
N SER A 630 -29.70 18.46 3.83
CA SER A 630 -30.33 19.77 3.99
C SER A 630 -29.22 20.84 4.17
N GLU A 631 -29.50 22.08 3.77
CA GLU A 631 -28.58 23.22 4.02
C GLU A 631 -28.11 23.27 5.47
N ALA A 632 -29.03 23.03 6.41
CA ALA A 632 -28.73 23.00 7.85
C ALA A 632 -27.80 21.85 8.23
N ASP A 633 -27.98 20.66 7.66
CA ASP A 633 -27.11 19.52 7.92
C ASP A 633 -25.70 19.71 7.35
N TRP A 634 -25.60 20.28 6.15
CA TRP A 634 -24.33 20.59 5.51
C TRP A 634 -23.55 21.63 6.32
N LYS A 635 -24.19 22.73 6.71
CA LYS A 635 -23.59 23.79 7.55
C LYS A 635 -23.21 23.28 8.93
N SER A 636 -24.04 22.45 9.55
CA SER A 636 -23.75 21.84 10.87
C SER A 636 -22.54 20.93 10.83
N LYS A 637 -22.40 20.12 9.79
CA LYS A 637 -21.22 19.26 9.62
C LYS A 637 -19.94 20.06 9.45
N ILE A 638 -19.95 21.07 8.61
CA ILE A 638 -18.78 21.95 8.40
C ILE A 638 -18.36 22.59 9.72
N ALA A 639 -19.30 23.18 10.45
CA ALA A 639 -18.99 23.82 11.73
C ALA A 639 -18.38 22.80 12.72
N TYR A 640 -18.92 21.58 12.80
CA TYR A 640 -18.37 20.53 13.65
C TYR A 640 -16.94 20.17 13.27
N HIS A 641 -16.62 20.03 11.98
CA HIS A 641 -15.28 19.63 11.53
C HIS A 641 -14.27 20.78 11.59
N ILE A 642 -14.66 21.98 11.27
CA ILE A 642 -13.75 23.14 11.32
C ILE A 642 -13.49 23.56 12.78
N ILE A 643 -14.53 23.62 13.61
CA ILE A 643 -14.46 24.14 14.97
C ILE A 643 -14.10 23.02 15.97
N GLY A 644 -14.71 21.83 15.85
CA GLY A 644 -14.49 20.70 16.73
C GLY A 644 -13.11 20.06 16.60
N GLY A 645 -12.49 20.12 15.41
CA GLY A 645 -11.14 19.61 15.18
C GLY A 645 -10.03 20.47 15.82
N ALA A 646 -10.31 21.69 16.19
CA ALA A 646 -9.35 22.58 16.86
C ALA A 646 -9.09 22.21 18.34
N VAL A 647 -9.91 21.34 18.92
CA VAL A 647 -9.90 21.01 20.37
C VAL A 647 -9.10 19.74 20.72
N THR A 648 -8.67 18.96 19.74
CA THR A 648 -7.89 17.73 20.00
C THR A 648 -6.39 17.97 19.80
N PRO A 649 -5.55 17.77 20.84
CA PRO A 649 -4.10 17.79 20.67
C PRO A 649 -3.67 16.62 19.76
N LEU A 650 -3.14 16.92 18.58
CA LEU A 650 -2.60 15.92 17.67
C LEU A 650 -1.24 15.44 18.17
N ALA A 651 -1.18 14.21 18.66
CA ALA A 651 0.04 13.43 18.72
C ALA A 651 0.30 12.84 17.34
N ILE A 652 1.24 13.39 16.60
CA ILE A 652 1.69 12.84 15.31
C ILE A 652 2.71 11.74 15.59
N PRO A 653 2.46 10.48 15.23
CA PRO A 653 3.49 9.45 15.21
C PRO A 653 4.34 9.65 13.95
N THR A 654 5.51 10.27 14.08
CA THR A 654 6.51 10.26 13.03
C THR A 654 7.38 9.01 13.16
N ALA A 655 7.43 8.19 12.12
CA ALA A 655 8.48 7.20 11.96
C ALA A 655 9.81 7.92 11.79
N GLY A 656 10.57 8.06 12.90
CA GLY A 656 11.92 8.57 12.87
C GLY A 656 12.10 10.04 13.24
N GLY A 657 11.72 10.43 14.45
CA GLY A 657 12.14 11.68 15.09
C GLY A 657 11.02 12.71 15.23
N SER A 658 10.69 13.03 16.47
CA SER A 658 9.77 14.10 16.85
C SER A 658 10.34 15.45 16.42
N ILE A 659 9.81 16.04 15.36
CA ILE A 659 9.96 17.48 15.14
C ILE A 659 8.96 18.12 16.08
N ALA A 660 9.46 18.79 17.11
CA ALA A 660 8.68 19.69 17.92
C ALA A 660 8.27 20.88 17.04
N ILE A 661 7.11 20.78 16.37
CA ILE A 661 6.45 21.94 15.77
C ILE A 661 6.08 22.82 16.95
N GLY A 662 6.65 24.03 17.00
CA GLY A 662 6.58 24.87 18.16
C GLY A 662 5.14 25.13 18.60
N ASP A 663 4.88 25.00 19.89
CA ASP A 663 3.63 25.28 20.61
C ASP A 663 2.91 26.59 20.23
N ALA A 664 3.60 27.49 19.52
CA ALA A 664 3.10 28.79 19.13
C ALA A 664 2.16 28.76 17.91
N LEU A 665 2.45 27.89 16.91
CA LEU A 665 1.61 27.77 15.70
C LEU A 665 0.24 27.14 16.00
N GLN A 666 0.20 26.23 16.96
CA GLN A 666 -1.02 25.56 17.35
C GLN A 666 -1.95 26.46 18.20
N ARG A 667 -1.39 27.45 18.92
CA ARG A 667 -2.15 28.34 19.84
C ARG A 667 -2.96 29.42 19.13
N GLY A 668 -2.62 29.81 17.92
CA GLY A 668 -3.28 30.93 17.24
C GLY A 668 -4.58 30.52 16.55
N VAL A 669 -4.53 29.47 15.74
CA VAL A 669 -5.75 28.91 15.11
C VAL A 669 -6.69 28.39 16.18
N ASP A 670 -6.14 27.78 17.24
CA ASP A 670 -6.93 27.26 18.35
C ASP A 670 -7.62 28.38 19.14
N THR A 671 -7.11 29.61 19.17
CA THR A 671 -7.68 30.69 19.99
C THR A 671 -8.98 31.22 19.40
N TRP A 672 -9.05 31.48 18.11
CA TRP A 672 -10.27 32.01 17.50
C TRP A 672 -11.28 30.89 17.15
N ALA A 673 -10.83 29.72 16.71
CA ALA A 673 -11.66 28.55 16.56
C ALA A 673 -12.17 28.02 17.91
N TRP A 674 -11.39 28.15 18.99
CA TRP A 674 -11.79 27.81 20.35
C TRP A 674 -12.91 28.70 20.90
N GLN A 675 -12.91 30.00 20.60
CA GLN A 675 -14.01 30.91 20.99
C GLN A 675 -15.35 30.44 20.41
N TRP A 676 -15.36 29.97 19.17
CA TRP A 676 -16.55 29.44 18.51
C TRP A 676 -16.87 27.99 18.93
N GLY A 677 -15.87 27.14 19.13
CA GLY A 677 -16.05 25.78 19.59
C GLY A 677 -16.69 25.65 20.97
N ASN A 678 -16.41 26.61 21.87
CA ASN A 678 -17.07 26.68 23.17
C ASN A 678 -18.56 27.05 23.08
N SER A 679 -18.99 27.63 21.96
CA SER A 679 -20.40 27.95 21.72
C SER A 679 -21.17 26.77 21.11
N MET A 680 -20.48 25.78 20.55
CA MET A 680 -21.09 24.56 20.02
C MET A 680 -21.25 23.52 21.12
N LYS A 681 -22.46 23.06 21.34
CA LYS A 681 -22.74 21.97 22.25
C LYS A 681 -22.85 20.67 21.48
N ALA A 682 -22.17 19.64 21.93
CA ALA A 682 -22.24 18.29 21.34
C ALA A 682 -23.68 17.71 21.32
N GLU A 683 -24.60 18.28 22.07
CA GLU A 683 -26.00 17.87 22.17
C GLU A 683 -26.97 18.86 21.49
N ALA A 684 -26.47 19.91 20.80
CA ALA A 684 -27.35 20.84 20.11
C ALA A 684 -27.91 20.20 18.83
N ASP A 685 -29.18 20.49 18.53
CA ASP A 685 -29.79 20.03 17.27
C ASP A 685 -29.18 20.72 16.05
N ALA A 686 -29.34 20.11 14.87
CA ALA A 686 -28.76 20.57 13.63
C ALA A 686 -29.08 22.06 13.30
N PRO A 687 -30.29 22.59 13.55
CA PRO A 687 -30.57 24.01 13.33
C PRO A 687 -29.79 24.99 14.22
N ALA A 688 -29.53 24.63 15.49
CA ALA A 688 -28.75 25.50 16.39
C ALA A 688 -27.26 25.52 15.99
N ASN A 689 -26.71 24.38 15.61
CA ASN A 689 -25.35 24.28 15.09
C ASN A 689 -25.20 24.96 13.74
N ALA A 690 -26.23 24.92 12.87
CA ALA A 690 -26.25 25.64 11.61
C ALA A 690 -26.22 27.17 11.80
N ALA A 691 -26.95 27.70 12.79
CA ALA A 691 -26.92 29.13 13.09
C ALA A 691 -25.53 29.59 13.58
N ILE A 692 -24.84 28.79 14.40
CA ILE A 692 -23.47 29.06 14.84
C ILE A 692 -22.51 28.97 13.64
N ALA A 693 -22.73 28.00 12.75
CA ALA A 693 -21.96 27.87 11.53
C ALA A 693 -22.13 29.07 10.60
N ASP A 694 -23.35 29.58 10.43
CA ASP A 694 -23.62 30.77 9.64
C ASP A 694 -22.92 32.01 10.19
N GLU A 695 -22.92 32.18 11.51
CA GLU A 695 -22.21 33.27 12.15
C GLU A 695 -20.69 33.18 11.99
N TYR A 696 -20.13 31.97 12.15
CA TYR A 696 -18.72 31.71 11.94
C TYR A 696 -18.30 31.88 10.48
N LEU A 697 -19.08 31.35 9.56
CA LEU A 697 -18.83 31.43 8.12
C LEU A 697 -19.22 32.80 7.51
N ASN A 698 -19.78 33.70 8.31
CA ASN A 698 -19.97 35.06 7.87
C ASN A 698 -18.61 35.71 7.68
N ALA A 699 -18.30 36.03 6.42
CA ALA A 699 -17.00 36.53 6.01
C ALA A 699 -16.52 37.76 6.84
N ASN A 700 -17.41 38.69 7.14
CA ASN A 700 -17.08 39.88 7.93
C ASN A 700 -16.64 39.49 9.36
N ASN A 701 -17.36 38.59 10.01
CA ASN A 701 -17.06 38.20 11.38
C ASN A 701 -15.77 37.37 11.43
N GLN A 702 -15.60 36.41 10.51
CA GLN A 702 -14.41 35.60 10.42
C GLN A 702 -13.16 36.44 10.23
N MET A 703 -13.15 37.31 9.21
CA MET A 703 -11.98 38.13 8.87
C MET A 703 -11.67 39.19 9.93
N ALA A 704 -12.69 39.83 10.49
CA ALA A 704 -12.48 40.79 11.59
C ALA A 704 -11.87 40.08 12.80
N THR A 705 -12.38 38.89 13.18
CA THR A 705 -11.85 38.12 14.30
C THR A 705 -10.42 37.66 14.06
N MET A 706 -10.07 37.26 12.84
CA MET A 706 -8.70 36.87 12.49
C MET A 706 -7.72 38.05 12.61
N VAL A 707 -8.09 39.24 12.07
CA VAL A 707 -7.24 40.42 12.15
C VAL A 707 -7.11 40.92 13.58
N ASP A 708 -8.20 40.93 14.37
CA ASP A 708 -8.19 41.33 15.76
C ASP A 708 -7.31 40.42 16.61
N ALA A 709 -7.43 39.07 16.44
CA ALA A 709 -6.61 38.12 17.14
C ALA A 709 -5.13 38.31 16.80
N TRP A 710 -4.79 38.40 15.51
CA TRP A 710 -3.42 38.63 15.06
C TRP A 710 -2.85 39.97 15.56
N ALA A 711 -3.64 41.03 15.53
CA ALA A 711 -3.20 42.37 15.98
C ALA A 711 -2.99 42.42 17.50
N SER A 712 -3.80 41.68 18.27
CA SER A 712 -3.69 41.64 19.75
C SER A 712 -2.40 41.00 20.25
N ASP A 713 -1.80 40.11 19.46
CA ASP A 713 -0.54 39.40 19.77
C ASP A 713 0.71 40.22 19.37
N ARG A 714 0.54 41.42 18.79
CA ARG A 714 1.65 42.22 18.25
C ARG A 714 1.95 43.48 19.05
N ALA A 715 3.23 43.65 19.37
CA ALA A 715 3.69 44.79 20.14
C ALA A 715 3.66 46.13 19.32
N ASP A 716 3.72 46.04 17.97
CA ASP A 716 3.74 47.20 17.07
C ASP A 716 2.35 47.67 16.65
N LEU A 717 1.28 46.99 17.08
CA LEU A 717 -0.13 47.38 16.87
C LEU A 717 -0.80 47.54 18.25
N ASP A 718 -0.66 48.73 18.86
CA ASP A 718 -1.30 49.02 20.15
C ASP A 718 -2.80 49.24 20.01
N THR A 719 -3.58 48.18 20.12
CA THR A 719 -5.05 48.18 19.99
C THR A 719 -5.75 49.00 21.09
N THR A 720 -5.03 49.49 22.11
CA THR A 720 -5.60 50.35 23.15
C THR A 720 -5.64 51.81 22.75
N THR A 721 -4.82 52.24 21.78
CA THR A 721 -4.74 53.59 21.28
C THR A 721 -5.67 53.83 20.09
N ASP A 722 -6.13 55.11 19.89
CA ASP A 722 -6.94 55.47 18.74
C ASP A 722 -6.20 55.26 17.40
N LYS A 723 -4.88 55.46 17.40
CA LYS A 723 -4.03 55.17 16.24
C LYS A 723 -3.99 53.69 15.91
N GLY A 724 -3.76 52.84 16.90
CA GLY A 724 -3.73 51.37 16.69
C GLY A 724 -5.07 50.84 16.25
N LYS A 725 -6.17 51.32 16.85
CA LYS A 725 -7.55 50.98 16.39
C LYS A 725 -7.79 51.36 14.93
N ALA A 726 -7.34 52.54 14.52
CA ALA A 726 -7.47 53.00 13.13
C ALA A 726 -6.64 52.13 12.17
N GLN A 727 -5.44 51.70 12.59
CA GLN A 727 -4.61 50.78 11.80
C GLN A 727 -5.26 49.41 11.65
N VAL A 728 -5.76 48.80 12.73
CA VAL A 728 -6.47 47.51 12.68
C VAL A 728 -7.71 47.61 11.80
N ALA A 729 -8.50 48.69 11.91
CA ALA A 729 -9.67 48.93 11.05
C ALA A 729 -9.28 49.05 9.57
N ALA A 730 -8.16 49.70 9.24
CA ALA A 730 -7.66 49.77 7.87
C ALA A 730 -7.26 48.38 7.33
N LEU A 731 -6.55 47.57 8.13
CA LEU A 731 -6.16 46.22 7.78
C LEU A 731 -7.38 45.26 7.64
N THR A 732 -8.41 45.45 8.48
CA THR A 732 -9.68 44.73 8.33
C THR A 732 -10.38 45.11 7.02
N ASN A 733 -10.34 46.39 6.61
CA ASN A 733 -10.88 46.80 5.32
C ASN A 733 -10.09 46.21 4.14
N ASP A 734 -8.76 46.02 4.27
CA ASP A 734 -7.94 45.42 3.21
C ASP A 734 -8.30 43.96 3.00
N ILE A 735 -8.47 43.17 4.06
CA ILE A 735 -8.90 41.78 3.94
C ILE A 735 -10.33 41.64 3.41
N LEU A 736 -11.25 42.52 3.80
CA LEU A 736 -12.63 42.56 3.31
C LEU A 736 -12.71 42.93 1.81
N ASN A 737 -11.94 43.95 1.39
CA ASN A 737 -11.84 44.31 -0.03
C ASN A 737 -11.24 43.15 -0.86
N GLY A 738 -10.28 42.45 -0.30
CA GLY A 738 -9.76 41.20 -0.88
C GLY A 738 -10.87 40.15 -1.05
N HIS A 739 -11.65 39.91 -0.01
CA HIS A 739 -12.74 38.96 -0.03
C HIS A 739 -13.78 39.27 -1.13
N ASP A 740 -14.23 40.51 -1.21
CA ASP A 740 -15.20 40.91 -2.24
C ASP A 740 -14.66 40.68 -3.66
N ARG A 741 -13.37 40.96 -3.86
CA ARG A 741 -12.70 40.72 -5.15
C ARG A 741 -12.64 39.22 -5.47
N GLY A 742 -12.22 38.37 -4.50
CA GLY A 742 -12.10 36.93 -4.69
C GLY A 742 -13.44 36.26 -4.90
N SER A 743 -14.45 36.63 -4.10
CA SER A 743 -15.81 36.13 -4.24
C SER A 743 -16.41 36.45 -5.62
N ASN A 744 -16.34 37.72 -6.05
CA ASN A 744 -16.84 38.10 -7.37
C ASN A 744 -16.13 37.38 -8.52
N THR A 745 -14.81 37.15 -8.40
CA THR A 745 -14.04 36.43 -9.41
C THR A 745 -14.47 34.96 -9.47
N ALA A 746 -14.55 34.30 -8.32
CA ALA A 746 -14.96 32.92 -8.25
C ALA A 746 -16.41 32.70 -8.69
N GLN A 747 -17.35 33.58 -8.30
CA GLN A 747 -18.74 33.52 -8.77
C GLN A 747 -18.83 33.63 -10.29
N LYS A 748 -18.02 34.48 -10.93
CA LYS A 748 -17.97 34.56 -12.38
C LYS A 748 -17.55 33.23 -13.00
N TYR A 749 -16.52 32.56 -12.45
CA TYR A 749 -16.06 31.26 -12.95
C TYR A 749 -17.08 30.14 -12.76
N LEU A 750 -17.89 30.22 -11.71
CA LEU A 750 -18.95 29.25 -11.43
C LEU A 750 -20.20 29.48 -12.30
N THR A 751 -20.48 30.73 -12.72
CA THR A 751 -21.64 31.05 -13.56
C THR A 751 -21.36 30.93 -15.06
N ASP A 752 -20.12 31.08 -15.50
CA ASP A 752 -19.73 30.89 -16.91
C ASP A 752 -19.92 29.48 -17.46
N THR A 753 -20.23 28.49 -16.59
CA THR A 753 -20.56 27.13 -16.98
C THR A 753 -22.04 26.93 -17.29
N THR A 754 -22.91 27.87 -16.95
CA THR A 754 -24.38 27.78 -17.08
C THR A 754 -24.95 28.49 -18.29
N ASN A 755 -24.14 29.15 -19.12
CA ASN A 755 -24.50 29.79 -20.37
C ASN A 755 -23.79 29.09 -21.54
#